data_6b76dd97b26099f7700bd0ca24e12be9
#
_entry.id   6b76dd97b26099f7700bd0ca24e12be9
#
_cell.length_a   1.000
_cell.length_b   1.000
_cell.length_c   1.000
_cell.angle_alpha   90.00
_cell.angle_beta   90.00
_cell.angle_gamma   90.00
#
_symmetry.space_group_name_H-M   'P 1'
#
loop_
_entity.id
_entity.type
_entity.pdbx_description
1 polymer ?
#
loop_
_entity_poly.entity_id
_entity_poly.type
_entity_poly.pdbx_seq_one_letter_code
_entity_poly.pdbx_strand_id
1 'polypeptide(L)'
;MNKRDLPWVALIAVSFMFGLAVSWERWGNPLVDCGREMNQPLRLARDQMLYSDVRHIYGPLSPYFNALLYKIFGPSLAVLYADGIVSALLILALVYWLSRRLMGPVPSAAATLSVMWLCAFKQAGNYILPYSYSALHGCALGLASLALLVRFVERRDASRSTSNQDVITAGVSPSSRLGNVSLVLAGAAAGLAMLAKTEMGLAAVSAGVVAVALAGYPNVRRTISLGAKFVVPAAVLVLGVYGYILSRVGWQTLAEDSLLFFRHLPPELVYFNKRVSGFDQPLQSITQMIGAAVRVGSVAAIIATVSLLLTRRKRDVVPARLSLADLSVSDAGRASYGQIWLLLAASLLVFVLIPLAGVLNWEKGPYLAMPLLLVGLMGLEFNRYRKQSNEGALNSQTIIVLVVTVYALASLARVILRVRSGGAYSSYLLPASVILFTYAWVHPFAAMFREDKTRRAARNIAVGLILADVVLTAGLLSYRYRDKNTYMLKTDRGTMLAVPDLGEAMNEAIGFIKRETGDAEPVAVMPEGTSLNFFTGRPNPLREEITTPGYLDREGEERAIRQLLESNTRLVLVTNRATSEFGPKVFGRDYCQTLMQWIEQNFDESAILGPDHDPNQQIGDKTFFIRAYRKREPGADGSEPVAAILPRSSMQK
;
A
#
# COMPACT_ATOMS: atom_id res chain seq x y z
N MET A 1 23.99 10.13 10.77
CA MET A 1 23.63 8.80 11.34
C MET A 1 24.49 8.58 12.56
N ASN A 2 23.90 8.28 13.72
CA ASN A 2 24.67 8.04 14.95
C ASN A 2 25.33 6.65 14.86
N LYS A 3 26.53 6.47 15.41
CA LYS A 3 27.22 5.15 15.45
C LYS A 3 26.33 4.05 16.05
N ARG A 4 25.42 4.40 16.96
CA ARG A 4 24.43 3.48 17.57
C ARG A 4 23.36 2.95 16.62
N ASP A 5 23.15 3.61 15.48
CA ASP A 5 22.15 3.21 14.48
C ASP A 5 22.72 2.22 13.46
N LEU A 6 24.04 2.20 13.28
CA LEU A 6 24.70 1.42 12.22
C LEU A 6 24.37 -0.08 12.24
N PRO A 7 24.42 -0.81 13.39
CA PRO A 7 24.10 -2.23 13.39
C PRO A 7 22.62 -2.51 13.01
N TRP A 8 21.72 -1.62 13.36
CA TRP A 8 20.29 -1.76 13.04
C TRP A 8 20.00 -1.48 11.58
N VAL A 9 20.65 -0.47 11.01
CA VAL A 9 20.55 -0.19 9.56
C VAL A 9 21.15 -1.34 8.76
N ALA A 10 22.27 -1.92 9.21
CA ALA A 10 22.85 -3.11 8.59
C ALA A 10 21.88 -4.31 8.67
N LEU A 11 21.25 -4.55 9.82
CA LEU A 11 20.25 -5.61 9.97
C LEU A 11 19.06 -5.43 9.02
N ILE A 12 18.55 -4.20 8.90
CA ILE A 12 17.46 -3.86 7.95
C ILE A 12 17.92 -4.14 6.50
N ALA A 13 19.13 -3.72 6.13
CA ALA A 13 19.67 -3.94 4.79
C ALA A 13 19.84 -5.44 4.49
N VAL A 14 20.43 -6.20 5.41
CA VAL A 14 20.57 -7.68 5.26
C VAL A 14 19.21 -8.36 5.15
N SER A 15 18.24 -7.97 5.99
CA SER A 15 16.88 -8.52 5.93
C SER A 15 16.19 -8.16 4.61
N PHE A 16 16.42 -6.96 4.06
CA PHE A 16 15.90 -6.56 2.77
C PHE A 16 16.49 -7.39 1.62
N MET A 17 17.81 -7.57 1.62
CA MET A 17 18.50 -8.42 0.62
C MET A 17 18.03 -9.88 0.71
N PHE A 18 17.83 -10.39 1.92
CA PHE A 18 17.24 -11.73 2.12
C PHE A 18 15.81 -11.79 1.54
N GLY A 19 14.97 -10.78 1.83
CA GLY A 19 13.61 -10.68 1.28
C GLY A 19 13.61 -10.69 -0.25
N LEU A 20 14.49 -9.89 -0.88
CA LEU A 20 14.66 -9.91 -2.34
C LEU A 20 15.07 -11.29 -2.86
N ALA A 21 16.07 -11.93 -2.23
CA ALA A 21 16.58 -13.22 -2.69
C ALA A 21 15.53 -14.34 -2.65
N VAL A 22 14.70 -14.40 -1.59
CA VAL A 22 13.68 -15.45 -1.45
C VAL A 22 12.43 -15.20 -2.30
N SER A 23 12.16 -13.94 -2.65
CA SER A 23 10.96 -13.55 -3.41
C SER A 23 11.26 -13.16 -4.86
N TRP A 24 12.53 -13.28 -5.32
CA TRP A 24 12.93 -12.81 -6.64
C TRP A 24 12.04 -13.33 -7.75
N GLU A 25 11.55 -12.43 -8.60
CA GLU A 25 10.62 -12.67 -9.71
C GLU A 25 9.27 -13.33 -9.34
N ARG A 26 8.95 -13.48 -8.04
CA ARG A 26 7.69 -14.07 -7.54
C ARG A 26 6.64 -13.02 -7.14
N TRP A 27 6.84 -11.79 -7.57
CA TRP A 27 5.95 -10.66 -7.26
C TRP A 27 4.87 -10.48 -8.31
N GLY A 28 3.73 -9.96 -7.83
CA GLY A 28 2.61 -9.64 -8.70
C GLY A 28 1.78 -10.84 -9.13
N ASN A 29 0.71 -10.54 -9.85
CA ASN A 29 -0.14 -11.51 -10.51
C ASN A 29 -0.24 -11.08 -11.97
N PRO A 30 0.21 -11.86 -12.96
CA PRO A 30 0.19 -11.45 -14.36
C PRO A 30 -1.22 -11.21 -14.90
N LEU A 31 -2.25 -11.76 -14.26
CA LEU A 31 -3.65 -11.56 -14.64
C LEU A 31 -4.26 -10.34 -13.96
N VAL A 32 -4.20 -10.30 -12.61
CA VAL A 32 -4.96 -9.34 -11.80
C VAL A 32 -4.13 -8.09 -11.52
N ASP A 33 -4.67 -6.91 -11.86
CA ASP A 33 -4.10 -5.57 -11.62
C ASP A 33 -2.73 -5.29 -12.27
N CYS A 34 -1.76 -6.23 -12.18
CA CYS A 34 -0.40 -5.99 -12.67
C CYS A 34 -0.36 -5.77 -14.20
N GLY A 35 -1.28 -6.35 -14.96
CA GLY A 35 -1.39 -6.11 -16.41
C GLY A 35 -1.58 -4.62 -16.72
N ARG A 36 -2.49 -3.97 -16.01
CA ARG A 36 -2.70 -2.52 -16.13
C ARG A 36 -1.43 -1.74 -15.78
N GLU A 37 -0.76 -2.08 -14.68
CA GLU A 37 0.46 -1.38 -14.23
C GLU A 37 1.64 -1.56 -15.20
N MET A 38 1.66 -2.66 -15.99
CA MET A 38 2.64 -2.90 -17.04
C MET A 38 2.28 -2.21 -18.36
N ASN A 39 1.01 -2.36 -18.81
CA ASN A 39 0.59 -1.96 -20.14
C ASN A 39 0.25 -0.46 -20.24
N GLN A 40 -0.38 0.12 -19.22
CA GLN A 40 -0.76 1.53 -19.22
C GLN A 40 0.45 2.47 -19.42
N PRO A 41 1.58 2.32 -18.69
CA PRO A 41 2.78 3.12 -18.96
C PRO A 41 3.37 2.89 -20.36
N LEU A 42 3.24 1.67 -20.92
CA LEU A 42 3.67 1.37 -22.27
C LEU A 42 2.86 2.14 -23.30
N ARG A 43 1.53 2.22 -23.14
CA ARG A 43 0.64 3.01 -24.00
C ARG A 43 0.99 4.49 -23.94
N LEU A 44 1.24 5.03 -22.74
CA LEU A 44 1.67 6.43 -22.57
C LEU A 44 3.07 6.69 -23.16
N ALA A 45 3.98 5.72 -23.08
CA ALA A 45 5.29 5.81 -23.72
C ALA A 45 5.20 5.81 -25.25
N ARG A 46 4.11 5.29 -25.82
CA ARG A 46 3.74 5.33 -27.24
C ARG A 46 2.83 6.53 -27.59
N ASP A 47 2.90 7.59 -26.80
CA ASP A 47 2.23 8.88 -26.98
C ASP A 47 0.69 8.86 -26.89
N GLN A 48 0.09 7.77 -26.36
CA GLN A 48 -1.31 7.79 -25.97
C GLN A 48 -1.50 8.65 -24.71
N MET A 49 -2.68 9.22 -24.56
CA MET A 49 -2.96 10.14 -23.47
C MET A 49 -3.88 9.54 -22.41
N LEU A 50 -3.49 9.75 -21.14
CA LEU A 50 -4.30 9.32 -19.99
C LEU A 50 -5.63 10.09 -19.95
N TYR A 51 -6.68 9.41 -19.58
CA TYR A 51 -8.09 9.85 -19.53
C TYR A 51 -8.75 10.01 -20.91
N SER A 52 -8.02 10.24 -22.00
CA SER A 52 -8.55 10.22 -23.35
C SER A 52 -8.49 8.82 -23.95
N ASP A 53 -7.26 8.35 -24.22
CA ASP A 53 -7.02 7.08 -24.92
C ASP A 53 -6.96 5.90 -23.93
N VAL A 54 -6.63 6.18 -22.67
CA VAL A 54 -6.46 5.19 -21.61
C VAL A 54 -7.27 5.61 -20.40
N ARG A 55 -8.29 4.83 -20.04
CA ARG A 55 -9.09 5.07 -18.82
C ARG A 55 -8.27 4.89 -17.56
N HIS A 56 -8.34 5.85 -16.66
CA HIS A 56 -7.62 5.82 -15.38
C HIS A 56 -8.42 6.52 -14.28
N ILE A 57 -8.52 5.89 -13.11
CA ILE A 57 -9.34 6.38 -11.99
C ILE A 57 -8.52 7.03 -10.87
N TYR A 58 -7.20 7.00 -10.97
CA TYR A 58 -6.28 7.59 -9.98
C TYR A 58 -5.63 8.86 -10.53
N GLY A 59 -4.71 9.44 -9.74
CA GLY A 59 -3.93 10.57 -10.21
C GLY A 59 -2.93 10.21 -11.30
N PRO A 60 -2.52 11.16 -12.15
CA PRO A 60 -1.73 10.90 -13.36
C PRO A 60 -0.24 10.66 -13.09
N LEU A 61 0.27 10.99 -11.88
CA LEU A 61 1.71 11.03 -11.61
C LEU A 61 2.40 9.69 -11.90
N SER A 62 1.88 8.60 -11.34
CA SER A 62 2.55 7.30 -11.39
C SER A 62 2.57 6.67 -12.79
N PRO A 63 1.48 6.64 -13.57
CA PRO A 63 1.52 6.15 -14.94
C PRO A 63 2.49 6.92 -15.83
N TYR A 64 2.51 8.26 -15.76
CA TYR A 64 3.46 9.06 -16.53
C TYR A 64 4.90 8.92 -16.04
N PHE A 65 5.12 8.74 -14.75
CA PHE A 65 6.46 8.47 -14.22
C PHE A 65 7.00 7.14 -14.76
N ASN A 66 6.21 6.06 -14.72
CA ASN A 66 6.61 4.77 -15.27
C ASN A 66 6.74 4.82 -16.81
N ALA A 67 5.91 5.60 -17.50
CA ALA A 67 6.08 5.84 -18.93
C ALA A 67 7.40 6.56 -19.26
N LEU A 68 7.81 7.52 -18.43
CA LEU A 68 9.12 8.16 -18.57
C LEU A 68 10.26 7.16 -18.37
N LEU A 69 10.16 6.30 -17.35
CA LEU A 69 11.15 5.24 -17.15
C LEU A 69 11.22 4.28 -18.36
N TYR A 70 10.08 3.94 -18.95
CA TYR A 70 10.04 3.13 -20.18
C TYR A 70 10.65 3.85 -21.40
N LYS A 71 10.44 5.16 -21.54
CA LYS A 71 11.08 5.95 -22.61
C LYS A 71 12.62 6.00 -22.46
N ILE A 72 13.12 6.02 -21.24
CA ILE A 72 14.58 6.11 -20.95
C ILE A 72 15.25 4.73 -21.02
N PHE A 73 14.67 3.70 -20.41
CA PHE A 73 15.32 2.39 -20.19
C PHE A 73 14.72 1.26 -21.03
N GLY A 74 13.67 1.53 -21.80
CA GLY A 74 12.89 0.52 -22.51
C GLY A 74 11.84 -0.15 -21.62
N PRO A 75 10.72 -0.62 -22.23
CA PRO A 75 9.63 -1.28 -21.49
C PRO A 75 10.01 -2.70 -21.09
N SER A 76 10.25 -2.93 -19.80
CA SER A 76 10.59 -4.24 -19.24
C SER A 76 10.15 -4.38 -17.78
N LEU A 77 10.00 -5.64 -17.32
CA LEU A 77 9.76 -5.95 -15.91
C LEU A 77 10.91 -5.47 -15.01
N ALA A 78 12.14 -5.52 -15.50
CA ALA A 78 13.31 -5.05 -14.75
C ALA A 78 13.20 -3.57 -14.37
N VAL A 79 12.68 -2.73 -15.26
CA VAL A 79 12.44 -1.29 -14.99
C VAL A 79 11.38 -1.11 -13.89
N LEU A 80 10.28 -1.87 -13.95
CA LEU A 80 9.26 -1.84 -12.91
C LEU A 80 9.77 -2.38 -11.57
N TYR A 81 10.54 -3.48 -11.57
CA TYR A 81 11.17 -3.98 -10.35
C TYR A 81 12.12 -2.97 -9.74
N ALA A 82 12.91 -2.28 -10.57
CA ALA A 82 13.83 -1.24 -10.09
C ALA A 82 13.09 -0.07 -9.45
N ASP A 83 12.01 0.42 -10.06
CA ASP A 83 11.12 1.44 -9.46
C ASP A 83 10.55 0.97 -8.13
N GLY A 84 10.02 -0.25 -8.07
CA GLY A 84 9.48 -0.83 -6.85
C GLY A 84 10.53 -0.96 -5.74
N ILE A 85 11.75 -1.43 -6.06
CA ILE A 85 12.87 -1.55 -5.11
C ILE A 85 13.27 -0.18 -4.56
N VAL A 86 13.44 0.82 -5.43
CA VAL A 86 13.81 2.18 -5.02
C VAL A 86 12.73 2.79 -4.13
N SER A 87 11.47 2.65 -4.53
CA SER A 87 10.32 3.11 -3.74
C SER A 87 10.23 2.42 -2.38
N ALA A 88 10.44 1.09 -2.33
CA ALA A 88 10.48 0.32 -1.08
C ALA A 88 11.60 0.81 -0.14
N LEU A 89 12.81 0.99 -0.66
CA LEU A 89 13.94 1.49 0.11
C LEU A 89 13.67 2.90 0.64
N LEU A 90 13.07 3.78 -0.15
CA LEU A 90 12.67 5.13 0.28
C LEU A 90 11.63 5.06 1.41
N ILE A 91 10.59 4.24 1.26
CA ILE A 91 9.57 4.06 2.31
C ILE A 91 10.21 3.54 3.60
N LEU A 92 11.04 2.50 3.54
CA LEU A 92 11.70 1.92 4.72
C LEU A 92 12.66 2.92 5.38
N ALA A 93 13.39 3.72 4.60
CA ALA A 93 14.24 4.79 5.12
C ALA A 93 13.42 5.87 5.85
N LEU A 94 12.28 6.28 5.28
CA LEU A 94 11.36 7.24 5.91
C LEU A 94 10.73 6.67 7.18
N VAL A 95 10.32 5.40 7.17
CA VAL A 95 9.77 4.69 8.35
C VAL A 95 10.82 4.63 9.46
N TYR A 96 12.06 4.24 9.15
CA TYR A 96 13.14 4.23 10.14
C TYR A 96 13.41 5.63 10.68
N TRP A 97 13.51 6.62 9.80
CA TRP A 97 13.75 8.01 10.18
C TRP A 97 12.65 8.57 11.10
N LEU A 98 11.37 8.38 10.73
CA LEU A 98 10.21 8.79 11.56
C LEU A 98 10.20 8.07 12.90
N SER A 99 10.43 6.76 12.91
CA SER A 99 10.48 5.95 14.13
C SER A 99 11.58 6.45 15.09
N ARG A 100 12.75 6.83 14.54
CA ARG A 100 13.88 7.36 15.33
C ARG A 100 13.60 8.72 15.99
N ARG A 101 12.59 9.45 15.53
CA ARG A 101 12.12 10.68 16.19
C ARG A 101 11.25 10.40 17.42
N LEU A 102 10.65 9.23 17.45
CA LEU A 102 9.73 8.83 18.51
C LEU A 102 10.36 7.83 19.49
N MET A 103 11.32 7.01 19.05
CA MET A 103 11.81 5.86 19.79
C MET A 103 13.34 5.70 19.67
N GLY A 104 13.90 4.83 20.54
CA GLY A 104 15.30 4.39 20.45
C GLY A 104 15.57 3.51 19.21
N PRO A 105 16.84 3.19 18.90
CA PRO A 105 17.20 2.48 17.66
C PRO A 105 16.58 1.08 17.55
N VAL A 106 16.52 0.31 18.64
CA VAL A 106 15.98 -1.08 18.64
C VAL A 106 14.49 -1.12 18.26
N PRO A 107 13.59 -0.39 18.95
CA PRO A 107 12.18 -0.39 18.56
C PRO A 107 11.95 0.27 17.17
N SER A 108 12.80 1.21 16.77
CA SER A 108 12.71 1.76 15.42
C SER A 108 13.05 0.74 14.33
N ALA A 109 14.07 -0.08 14.56
CA ALA A 109 14.38 -1.20 13.68
C ALA A 109 13.25 -2.24 13.67
N ALA A 110 12.68 -2.57 14.82
CA ALA A 110 11.54 -3.49 14.91
C ALA A 110 10.34 -2.99 14.10
N ALA A 111 9.97 -1.71 14.21
CA ALA A 111 8.90 -1.11 13.41
C ALA A 111 9.21 -1.16 11.90
N THR A 112 10.46 -0.87 11.51
CA THR A 112 10.88 -0.87 10.11
C THR A 112 10.87 -2.28 9.52
N LEU A 113 11.39 -3.27 10.26
CA LEU A 113 11.34 -4.68 9.87
C LEU A 113 9.90 -5.20 9.78
N SER A 114 9.01 -4.76 10.68
CA SER A 114 7.58 -5.08 10.59
C SER A 114 6.98 -4.53 9.30
N VAL A 115 7.21 -3.26 8.96
CA VAL A 115 6.74 -2.69 7.67
C VAL A 115 7.35 -3.44 6.48
N MET A 116 8.63 -3.81 6.55
CA MET A 116 9.30 -4.56 5.49
C MET A 116 8.57 -5.87 5.19
N TRP A 117 8.32 -6.70 6.20
CA TRP A 117 7.75 -8.02 5.99
C TRP A 117 6.22 -8.03 5.84
N LEU A 118 5.52 -7.12 6.51
CA LEU A 118 4.06 -7.00 6.41
C LEU A 118 3.60 -6.23 5.17
N CYS A 119 4.46 -5.40 4.57
CA CYS A 119 4.08 -4.51 3.48
C CYS A 119 4.94 -4.74 2.22
N ALA A 120 6.29 -4.62 2.33
CA ALA A 120 7.13 -4.62 1.15
C ALA A 120 7.26 -6.01 0.50
N PHE A 121 7.35 -7.09 1.29
CA PHE A 121 7.57 -8.44 0.80
C PHE A 121 6.36 -9.39 0.89
N LYS A 122 5.18 -8.93 1.20
CA LYS A 122 4.02 -9.82 1.16
C LYS A 122 3.58 -10.12 -0.29
N GLN A 123 2.90 -11.26 -0.49
CA GLN A 123 2.50 -11.68 -1.85
C GLN A 123 1.52 -10.70 -2.50
N ALA A 124 0.40 -10.39 -1.84
CA ALA A 124 -0.58 -9.45 -2.36
C ALA A 124 -0.27 -8.02 -1.90
N GLY A 125 -0.06 -7.09 -2.83
CA GLY A 125 0.23 -5.69 -2.54
C GLY A 125 1.66 -5.45 -2.02
N ASN A 126 2.65 -6.21 -2.50
CA ASN A 126 4.06 -5.95 -2.27
C ASN A 126 4.49 -4.60 -2.88
N TYR A 127 5.72 -4.18 -2.54
CA TYR A 127 6.26 -2.91 -3.07
C TYR A 127 7.08 -3.08 -4.35
N ILE A 128 7.49 -4.30 -4.70
CA ILE A 128 8.42 -4.52 -5.81
C ILE A 128 7.70 -4.55 -7.16
N LEU A 129 6.62 -5.32 -7.26
CA LEU A 129 5.67 -5.25 -8.37
C LEU A 129 4.26 -5.08 -7.78
N PRO A 130 3.90 -3.85 -7.44
CA PRO A 130 2.65 -3.57 -6.73
C PRO A 130 1.43 -3.77 -7.64
N TYR A 131 0.28 -4.03 -7.04
CA TYR A 131 -1.00 -3.98 -7.76
C TYR A 131 -1.35 -2.54 -8.22
N SER A 132 -0.67 -1.53 -7.69
CA SER A 132 -0.85 -0.13 -8.05
C SER A 132 0.39 0.69 -7.68
N TYR A 133 1.14 1.14 -8.68
CA TYR A 133 2.24 2.10 -8.49
C TYR A 133 1.73 3.43 -7.95
N SER A 134 0.49 3.81 -8.28
CA SER A 134 -0.14 5.00 -7.69
C SER A 134 -0.23 4.91 -6.17
N ALA A 135 -0.51 3.71 -5.61
CA ALA A 135 -0.53 3.51 -4.16
C ALA A 135 0.88 3.52 -3.55
N LEU A 136 1.86 2.93 -4.22
CA LEU A 136 3.25 2.87 -3.78
C LEU A 136 3.87 4.28 -3.74
N HIS A 137 3.81 5.02 -4.84
CA HIS A 137 4.33 6.38 -4.92
C HIS A 137 3.58 7.33 -3.99
N GLY A 138 2.24 7.17 -3.89
CA GLY A 138 1.42 7.94 -2.95
C GLY A 138 1.85 7.72 -1.50
N CYS A 139 2.14 6.48 -1.11
CA CYS A 139 2.65 6.14 0.22
C CYS A 139 4.04 6.77 0.47
N ALA A 140 4.97 6.65 -0.47
CA ALA A 140 6.31 7.24 -0.36
C ALA A 140 6.26 8.77 -0.21
N LEU A 141 5.48 9.44 -1.06
CA LEU A 141 5.32 10.91 -1.05
C LEU A 141 4.55 11.39 0.19
N GLY A 142 3.52 10.65 0.62
CA GLY A 142 2.79 10.94 1.86
C GLY A 142 3.69 10.85 3.10
N LEU A 143 4.51 9.80 3.20
CA LEU A 143 5.49 9.66 4.28
C LEU A 143 6.62 10.72 4.18
N ALA A 144 7.03 11.11 2.97
CA ALA A 144 7.98 12.21 2.78
C ALA A 144 7.39 13.55 3.26
N SER A 145 6.12 13.84 2.93
CA SER A 145 5.40 15.00 3.46
C SER A 145 5.36 14.96 4.99
N LEU A 146 5.00 13.83 5.58
CA LEU A 146 4.97 13.63 7.03
C LEU A 146 6.34 13.86 7.68
N ALA A 147 7.41 13.34 7.09
CA ALA A 147 8.77 13.55 7.57
C ALA A 147 9.18 15.03 7.54
N LEU A 148 8.79 15.76 6.50
CA LEU A 148 9.04 17.20 6.38
C LEU A 148 8.21 18.01 7.38
N LEU A 149 6.97 17.60 7.69
CA LEU A 149 6.15 18.20 8.77
C LEU A 149 6.79 17.99 10.15
N VAL A 150 7.31 16.79 10.42
CA VAL A 150 8.06 16.49 11.66
C VAL A 150 9.28 17.41 11.78
N ARG A 151 10.07 17.54 10.70
CA ARG A 151 11.20 18.49 10.66
C ARG A 151 10.78 19.94 10.89
N PHE A 152 9.66 20.35 10.35
CA PHE A 152 9.10 21.69 10.59
C PHE A 152 8.82 21.91 12.07
N VAL A 153 8.15 20.96 12.75
CA VAL A 153 7.83 21.04 14.18
C VAL A 153 9.11 21.11 15.02
N GLU A 154 10.10 20.24 14.77
CA GLU A 154 11.38 20.20 15.48
C GLU A 154 12.17 21.53 15.37
N ARG A 155 12.31 22.05 14.16
CA ARG A 155 13.06 23.30 13.91
C ARG A 155 12.40 24.52 14.53
N ARG A 156 11.09 24.50 14.62
CA ARG A 156 10.36 25.56 15.29
C ARG A 156 10.58 25.56 16.80
N ASP A 157 10.63 24.40 17.41
CA ASP A 157 10.89 24.25 18.85
C ASP A 157 12.31 24.75 19.19
N ALA A 158 13.30 24.36 18.39
CA ALA A 158 14.66 24.86 18.51
C ALA A 158 14.76 26.39 18.40
N SER A 159 13.95 27.03 17.52
CA SER A 159 13.92 28.49 17.39
C SER A 159 13.30 29.21 18.60
N ARG A 160 12.36 28.55 19.29
CA ARG A 160 11.75 29.10 20.51
C ARG A 160 12.72 29.06 21.69
N SER A 161 13.51 28.00 21.83
CA SER A 161 14.49 27.86 22.91
C SER A 161 15.65 28.86 22.77
N THR A 162 16.12 29.15 21.56
CA THR A 162 17.18 30.14 21.31
C THR A 162 16.69 31.57 21.48
N SER A 163 15.44 31.91 21.13
CA SER A 163 14.86 33.26 21.30
C SER A 163 14.69 33.67 22.77
N ASN A 164 14.63 32.72 23.69
CA ASN A 164 14.58 33.00 25.12
C ASN A 164 15.96 33.27 25.74
N GLN A 165 17.05 33.02 25.04
CA GLN A 165 18.43 33.26 25.50
C GLN A 165 19.06 34.53 24.91
N ASP A 166 18.64 34.95 23.71
CA ASP A 166 19.23 36.13 23.03
C ASP A 166 18.17 37.17 22.68
N VAL A 167 17.97 38.16 23.56
CA VAL A 167 16.98 39.25 23.38
C VAL A 167 17.45 40.37 22.42
N ILE A 168 18.61 40.31 21.79
CA ILE A 168 19.10 41.44 20.97
C ILE A 168 19.76 40.92 19.66
N THR A 169 18.97 40.60 18.65
CA THR A 169 19.36 40.86 17.22
C THR A 169 18.12 40.68 16.33
N ALA A 170 17.71 41.76 15.66
CA ALA A 170 16.59 41.81 14.73
C ALA A 170 16.91 41.11 13.40
N GLY A 171 16.96 39.77 13.41
CA GLY A 171 17.12 38.94 12.22
C GLY A 171 16.32 37.64 12.34
N VAL A 172 15.61 37.25 11.26
CA VAL A 172 14.92 35.93 11.19
C VAL A 172 15.96 34.83 11.39
N SER A 173 15.88 34.08 12.50
CA SER A 173 16.88 33.04 12.80
C SER A 173 16.98 32.01 11.66
N PRO A 174 18.18 31.49 11.33
CA PRO A 174 18.36 30.49 10.29
C PRO A 174 17.47 29.26 10.48
N SER A 175 17.21 28.86 11.71
CA SER A 175 16.33 27.73 12.05
C SER A 175 14.86 27.98 11.63
N SER A 176 14.37 29.22 11.72
CA SER A 176 13.01 29.57 11.29
C SER A 176 12.85 29.58 9.76
N ARG A 177 13.88 30.02 9.02
CA ARG A 177 13.91 29.95 7.55
C ARG A 177 13.87 28.52 7.07
N LEU A 178 14.73 27.65 7.61
CA LEU A 178 14.78 26.23 7.27
C LEU A 178 13.49 25.48 7.66
N GLY A 179 12.82 25.90 8.74
CA GLY A 179 11.49 25.38 9.11
C GLY A 179 10.44 25.70 8.04
N ASN A 180 10.40 26.95 7.56
CA ASN A 180 9.48 27.36 6.50
C ASN A 180 9.73 26.59 5.18
N VAL A 181 10.98 26.38 4.79
CA VAL A 181 11.33 25.54 3.61
C VAL A 181 10.80 24.12 3.79
N SER A 182 10.97 23.51 4.97
CA SER A 182 10.44 22.18 5.24
C SER A 182 8.92 22.12 5.08
N LEU A 183 8.20 23.16 5.49
CA LEU A 183 6.74 23.26 5.38
C LEU A 183 6.28 23.40 3.92
N VAL A 184 6.98 24.22 3.11
CA VAL A 184 6.72 24.36 1.66
C VAL A 184 6.93 23.05 0.93
N LEU A 185 8.06 22.37 1.20
CA LEU A 185 8.36 21.05 0.62
C LEU A 185 7.37 19.96 1.08
N ALA A 186 6.89 20.04 2.34
CA ALA A 186 5.85 19.13 2.82
C ALA A 186 4.54 19.32 2.04
N GLY A 187 4.15 20.56 1.77
CA GLY A 187 3.00 20.87 0.92
C GLY A 187 3.18 20.34 -0.51
N ALA A 188 4.33 20.57 -1.11
CA ALA A 188 4.64 20.06 -2.44
C ALA A 188 4.57 18.51 -2.49
N ALA A 189 5.15 17.83 -1.50
CA ALA A 189 5.08 16.37 -1.40
C ALA A 189 3.64 15.87 -1.19
N ALA A 190 2.81 16.59 -0.42
CA ALA A 190 1.39 16.28 -0.27
C ALA A 190 0.61 16.44 -1.59
N GLY A 191 0.89 17.48 -2.37
CA GLY A 191 0.34 17.69 -3.72
C GLY A 191 0.73 16.56 -4.68
N LEU A 192 2.00 16.16 -4.70
CA LEU A 192 2.47 15.03 -5.49
C LEU A 192 1.84 13.70 -5.02
N ALA A 193 1.67 13.50 -3.71
CA ALA A 193 0.95 12.34 -3.19
C ALA A 193 -0.51 12.31 -3.67
N MET A 194 -1.17 13.46 -3.74
CA MET A 194 -2.54 13.59 -4.28
C MET A 194 -2.59 13.29 -5.78
N LEU A 195 -1.59 13.71 -6.55
CA LEU A 195 -1.44 13.41 -7.97
C LEU A 195 -1.07 11.94 -8.23
N ALA A 196 -0.50 11.23 -7.26
CA ALA A 196 -0.31 9.78 -7.33
C ALA A 196 -1.60 9.05 -6.91
N LYS A 197 -2.09 9.31 -5.70
CA LYS A 197 -3.31 8.70 -5.15
C LYS A 197 -3.98 9.62 -4.14
N THR A 198 -5.19 10.04 -4.46
CA THR A 198 -5.92 11.09 -3.73
C THR A 198 -6.01 10.82 -2.22
N GLU A 199 -6.30 9.59 -1.81
CA GLU A 199 -6.42 9.21 -0.39
C GLU A 199 -5.11 9.40 0.39
N MET A 200 -3.95 9.18 -0.24
CA MET A 200 -2.63 9.39 0.38
C MET A 200 -2.31 10.89 0.52
N GLY A 201 -2.67 11.66 -0.50
CA GLY A 201 -2.56 13.12 -0.45
C GLY A 201 -3.45 13.73 0.62
N LEU A 202 -4.70 13.26 0.74
CA LEU A 202 -5.63 13.70 1.79
C LEU A 202 -5.11 13.40 3.20
N ALA A 203 -4.49 12.23 3.40
CA ALA A 203 -3.86 11.91 4.68
C ALA A 203 -2.70 12.87 5.01
N ALA A 204 -1.85 13.18 4.03
CA ALA A 204 -0.78 14.16 4.19
C ALA A 204 -1.30 15.58 4.46
N VAL A 205 -2.36 15.99 3.76
CA VAL A 205 -3.02 17.30 3.98
C VAL A 205 -3.62 17.37 5.38
N SER A 206 -4.32 16.34 5.85
CA SER A 206 -4.90 16.28 7.19
C SER A 206 -3.83 16.43 8.27
N ALA A 207 -2.71 15.73 8.13
CA ALA A 207 -1.56 15.89 9.03
C ALA A 207 -0.96 17.31 8.97
N GLY A 208 -0.85 17.89 7.77
CA GLY A 208 -0.37 19.24 7.55
C GLY A 208 -1.25 20.30 8.22
N VAL A 209 -2.58 20.18 8.07
CA VAL A 209 -3.55 21.06 8.73
C VAL A 209 -3.37 21.04 10.25
N VAL A 210 -3.26 19.85 10.85
CA VAL A 210 -3.05 19.70 12.29
C VAL A 210 -1.69 20.26 12.71
N ALA A 211 -0.61 19.98 11.98
CA ALA A 211 0.72 20.52 12.26
C ALA A 211 0.73 22.06 12.23
N VAL A 212 0.08 22.67 11.22
CA VAL A 212 -0.04 24.12 11.07
C VAL A 212 -0.91 24.74 12.19
N ALA A 213 -2.06 24.12 12.50
CA ALA A 213 -2.96 24.60 13.55
C ALA A 213 -2.27 24.60 14.92
N LEU A 214 -1.68 23.47 15.32
CA LEU A 214 -0.97 23.36 16.61
C LEU A 214 0.28 24.24 16.66
N ALA A 215 0.93 24.42 15.52
CA ALA A 215 2.08 25.31 15.39
C ALA A 215 1.70 26.78 15.38
N GLY A 216 0.57 27.21 14.84
CA GLY A 216 0.10 28.59 14.74
C GLY A 216 -0.53 29.13 16.01
N TYR A 217 -1.24 28.28 16.75
CA TYR A 217 -2.01 28.65 17.95
C TYR A 217 -1.17 29.41 19.01
N PRO A 218 -1.74 30.45 19.66
CA PRO A 218 -3.07 31.00 19.47
C PRO A 218 -3.16 32.09 18.38
N ASN A 219 -2.10 32.36 17.61
CA ASN A 219 -2.04 33.47 16.66
C ASN A 219 -2.63 33.10 15.30
N VAL A 220 -3.86 33.55 15.01
CA VAL A 220 -4.61 33.25 13.78
C VAL A 220 -3.86 33.72 12.52
N ARG A 221 -3.27 34.94 12.52
CA ARG A 221 -2.50 35.44 11.34
C ARG A 221 -1.32 34.54 11.03
N ARG A 222 -0.64 34.06 12.05
CA ARG A 222 0.47 33.14 11.92
C ARG A 222 -0.01 31.78 11.37
N THR A 223 -1.14 31.26 11.87
CA THR A 223 -1.74 30.00 11.38
C THR A 223 -2.08 30.10 9.90
N ILE A 224 -2.70 31.19 9.46
CA ILE A 224 -3.02 31.45 8.05
C ILE A 224 -1.75 31.52 7.20
N SER A 225 -0.71 32.23 7.64
CA SER A 225 0.56 32.34 6.91
C SER A 225 1.27 31.00 6.77
N LEU A 226 1.28 30.17 7.81
CA LEU A 226 1.81 28.81 7.76
C LEU A 226 0.94 27.91 6.88
N GLY A 227 -0.39 28.02 6.98
CA GLY A 227 -1.33 27.32 6.12
C GLY A 227 -1.11 27.61 4.64
N ALA A 228 -0.94 28.87 4.28
CA ALA A 228 -0.62 29.25 2.91
C ALA A 228 0.68 28.64 2.42
N LYS A 229 1.75 28.63 3.23
CA LYS A 229 3.04 28.01 2.86
C LYS A 229 2.93 26.51 2.62
N PHE A 230 2.00 25.83 3.25
CA PHE A 230 1.74 24.41 3.05
C PHE A 230 0.78 24.16 1.88
N VAL A 231 -0.35 24.88 1.82
CA VAL A 231 -1.43 24.60 0.86
C VAL A 231 -1.09 25.09 -0.55
N VAL A 232 -0.46 26.29 -0.68
CA VAL A 232 -0.19 26.87 -2.00
C VAL A 232 0.69 25.97 -2.88
N PRO A 233 1.82 25.40 -2.41
CA PRO A 233 2.63 24.50 -3.23
C PRO A 233 1.86 23.25 -3.66
N ALA A 234 1.04 22.67 -2.77
CA ALA A 234 0.20 21.53 -3.09
C ALA A 234 -0.84 21.89 -4.16
N ALA A 235 -1.54 23.01 -3.98
CA ALA A 235 -2.56 23.47 -4.92
C ALA A 235 -1.97 23.82 -6.30
N VAL A 236 -0.83 24.49 -6.35
CA VAL A 236 -0.16 24.84 -7.63
C VAL A 236 0.20 23.58 -8.41
N LEU A 237 0.73 22.55 -7.76
CA LEU A 237 1.06 21.28 -8.42
C LEU A 237 -0.20 20.57 -8.92
N VAL A 238 -1.22 20.42 -8.07
CA VAL A 238 -2.46 19.71 -8.42
C VAL A 238 -3.21 20.45 -9.52
N LEU A 239 -3.45 21.75 -9.35
CA LEU A 239 -4.18 22.55 -10.33
C LEU A 239 -3.40 22.72 -11.63
N GLY A 240 -2.08 22.85 -11.58
CA GLY A 240 -1.23 22.94 -12.78
C GLY A 240 -1.29 21.67 -13.62
N VAL A 241 -1.14 20.50 -13.00
CA VAL A 241 -1.19 19.21 -13.70
C VAL A 241 -2.59 18.91 -14.24
N TYR A 242 -3.62 19.05 -13.41
CA TYR A 242 -5.00 18.83 -13.88
C TYR A 242 -5.47 19.91 -14.86
N GLY A 243 -5.01 21.16 -14.74
CA GLY A 243 -5.26 22.22 -15.72
C GLY A 243 -4.67 21.89 -17.09
N TYR A 244 -3.43 21.37 -17.13
CA TYR A 244 -2.82 20.88 -18.36
C TYR A 244 -3.61 19.71 -18.97
N ILE A 245 -3.97 18.72 -18.18
CA ILE A 245 -4.76 17.56 -18.64
C ILE A 245 -6.12 18.05 -19.17
N LEU A 246 -6.80 18.93 -18.44
CA LEU A 246 -8.09 19.49 -18.81
C LEU A 246 -8.04 20.19 -20.19
N SER A 247 -6.95 20.91 -20.46
CA SER A 247 -6.76 21.58 -21.77
C SER A 247 -6.62 20.61 -22.96
N ARG A 248 -6.30 19.34 -22.69
CA ARG A 248 -6.09 18.30 -23.71
C ARG A 248 -7.26 17.34 -23.85
N VAL A 249 -7.86 16.94 -22.74
CA VAL A 249 -8.85 15.84 -22.65
C VAL A 249 -10.29 16.38 -22.64
N GLY A 250 -10.48 17.61 -22.17
CA GLY A 250 -11.79 18.20 -21.94
C GLY A 250 -12.38 17.84 -20.57
N TRP A 251 -13.36 18.66 -20.14
CA TRP A 251 -13.93 18.58 -18.80
C TRP A 251 -14.75 17.31 -18.57
N GLN A 252 -15.60 16.94 -19.54
CA GLN A 252 -16.54 15.83 -19.36
C GLN A 252 -15.79 14.52 -19.09
N THR A 253 -14.84 14.17 -19.95
CA THR A 253 -14.05 12.94 -19.83
C THR A 253 -13.24 12.89 -18.54
N LEU A 254 -12.58 14.00 -18.19
CA LEU A 254 -11.79 14.09 -16.96
C LEU A 254 -12.66 14.00 -15.71
N ALA A 255 -13.84 14.62 -15.73
CA ALA A 255 -14.78 14.61 -14.62
C ALA A 255 -15.35 13.18 -14.40
N GLU A 256 -15.77 12.52 -15.46
CA GLU A 256 -16.35 11.16 -15.40
C GLU A 256 -15.33 10.12 -14.93
N ASP A 257 -14.11 10.15 -15.46
CA ASP A 257 -13.12 9.12 -15.16
C ASP A 257 -12.36 9.32 -13.84
N SER A 258 -12.22 10.56 -13.37
CA SER A 258 -11.33 10.88 -12.23
C SER A 258 -12.02 11.69 -11.14
N LEU A 259 -12.45 12.92 -11.47
CA LEU A 259 -12.88 13.87 -10.41
C LEU A 259 -14.25 13.54 -9.81
N LEU A 260 -15.20 13.12 -10.63
CA LEU A 260 -16.57 12.79 -10.22
C LEU A 260 -16.88 11.30 -10.24
N PHE A 261 -15.91 10.47 -10.61
CA PHE A 261 -16.05 9.00 -10.63
C PHE A 261 -16.67 8.46 -9.33
N PHE A 262 -16.22 8.97 -8.18
CA PHE A 262 -16.75 8.53 -6.88
C PHE A 262 -18.18 9.00 -6.57
N ARG A 263 -18.71 9.97 -7.31
CA ARG A 263 -20.07 10.48 -7.10
C ARG A 263 -21.13 9.55 -7.69
N HIS A 264 -20.80 8.84 -8.76
CA HIS A 264 -21.70 7.96 -9.48
C HIS A 264 -21.10 6.56 -9.63
N LEU A 265 -20.62 6.00 -8.50
CA LEU A 265 -20.05 4.66 -8.50
C LEU A 265 -21.12 3.63 -8.88
N PRO A 266 -20.84 2.75 -9.85
CA PRO A 266 -21.67 1.59 -10.15
C PRO A 266 -21.91 0.72 -8.90
N PRO A 267 -23.07 0.04 -8.80
CA PRO A 267 -23.43 -0.78 -7.64
C PRO A 267 -22.35 -1.82 -7.27
N GLU A 268 -21.68 -2.41 -8.25
CA GLU A 268 -20.64 -3.41 -8.07
C GLU A 268 -19.40 -2.81 -7.40
N LEU A 269 -19.01 -1.61 -7.78
CA LEU A 269 -17.91 -0.88 -7.15
C LEU A 269 -18.29 -0.35 -5.77
N VAL A 270 -19.55 0.03 -5.55
CA VAL A 270 -20.06 0.35 -4.20
C VAL A 270 -19.99 -0.89 -3.31
N TYR A 271 -20.46 -2.05 -3.79
CA TYR A 271 -20.36 -3.32 -3.08
C TYR A 271 -18.92 -3.67 -2.73
N PHE A 272 -18.02 -3.62 -3.71
CA PHE A 272 -16.60 -3.87 -3.52
C PHE A 272 -15.99 -2.94 -2.46
N ASN A 273 -16.24 -1.63 -2.55
CA ASN A 273 -15.72 -0.66 -1.59
C ASN A 273 -16.28 -0.88 -0.17
N LYS A 274 -17.57 -1.18 -0.02
CA LYS A 274 -18.17 -1.54 1.28
C LYS A 274 -17.50 -2.78 1.86
N ARG A 275 -17.25 -3.82 1.04
CA ARG A 275 -16.59 -5.05 1.45
C ARG A 275 -15.13 -4.81 1.88
N VAL A 276 -14.38 -4.00 1.14
CA VAL A 276 -12.99 -3.65 1.49
C VAL A 276 -12.92 -2.84 2.78
N SER A 277 -13.81 -1.88 2.95
CA SER A 277 -13.85 -1.01 4.13
C SER A 277 -14.48 -1.65 5.37
N GLY A 278 -15.24 -2.75 5.22
CA GLY A 278 -15.97 -3.43 6.29
C GLY A 278 -17.38 -2.89 6.54
N PHE A 279 -17.86 -1.99 5.67
CA PHE A 279 -19.24 -1.46 5.74
C PHE A 279 -20.29 -2.35 5.08
N ASP A 280 -19.91 -3.47 4.48
CA ASP A 280 -20.83 -4.53 4.03
C ASP A 280 -21.52 -5.23 5.22
N GLN A 281 -20.78 -5.39 6.34
CA GLN A 281 -21.25 -6.00 7.58
C GLN A 281 -20.71 -5.21 8.78
N PRO A 282 -21.19 -3.99 9.03
CA PRO A 282 -20.56 -3.05 9.96
C PRO A 282 -20.55 -3.56 11.41
N LEU A 283 -21.64 -4.15 11.90
CA LEU A 283 -21.71 -4.70 13.26
C LEU A 283 -20.71 -5.84 13.45
N GLN A 284 -20.59 -6.76 12.49
CA GLN A 284 -19.63 -7.85 12.54
C GLN A 284 -18.19 -7.32 12.48
N SER A 285 -17.92 -6.33 11.65
CA SER A 285 -16.60 -5.69 11.54
C SER A 285 -16.21 -4.99 12.84
N ILE A 286 -17.14 -4.25 13.48
CA ILE A 286 -16.92 -3.60 14.77
C ILE A 286 -16.69 -4.65 15.88
N THR A 287 -17.49 -5.71 15.94
CA THR A 287 -17.31 -6.80 16.92
C THR A 287 -15.94 -7.46 16.76
N GLN A 288 -15.50 -7.73 15.53
CA GLN A 288 -14.17 -8.28 15.25
C GLN A 288 -13.06 -7.31 15.67
N MET A 289 -13.24 -6.01 15.44
CA MET A 289 -12.29 -4.96 15.84
C MET A 289 -12.19 -4.85 17.36
N ILE A 290 -13.30 -4.88 18.08
CA ILE A 290 -13.32 -4.92 19.56
C ILE A 290 -12.65 -6.19 20.07
N GLY A 291 -12.98 -7.35 19.51
CA GLY A 291 -12.36 -8.62 19.85
C GLY A 291 -10.83 -8.63 19.63
N ALA A 292 -10.36 -7.96 18.56
CA ALA A 292 -8.93 -7.76 18.33
C ALA A 292 -8.31 -6.81 19.39
N ALA A 293 -9.00 -5.74 19.78
CA ALA A 293 -8.55 -4.84 20.83
C ALA A 293 -8.44 -5.55 22.21
N VAL A 294 -9.42 -6.39 22.54
CA VAL A 294 -9.38 -7.23 23.76
C VAL A 294 -8.18 -8.17 23.73
N ARG A 295 -7.89 -8.80 22.59
CA ARG A 295 -6.69 -9.67 22.45
C ARG A 295 -5.39 -8.89 22.65
N VAL A 296 -5.25 -7.70 22.07
CA VAL A 296 -4.10 -6.82 22.29
C VAL A 296 -4.00 -6.44 23.77
N GLY A 297 -5.13 -6.13 24.43
CA GLY A 297 -5.20 -5.86 25.86
C GLY A 297 -4.78 -7.07 26.72
N SER A 298 -5.17 -8.29 26.33
CA SER A 298 -4.76 -9.53 27.01
C SER A 298 -3.25 -9.76 26.92
N VAL A 299 -2.66 -9.54 25.73
CA VAL A 299 -1.19 -9.59 25.56
C VAL A 299 -0.52 -8.55 26.43
N ALA A 300 -1.06 -7.33 26.51
CA ALA A 300 -0.54 -6.27 27.40
C ALA A 300 -0.58 -6.70 28.89
N ALA A 301 -1.68 -7.32 29.33
CA ALA A 301 -1.82 -7.84 30.69
C ALA A 301 -0.80 -8.95 30.98
N ILE A 302 -0.56 -9.87 30.04
CA ILE A 302 0.46 -10.92 30.16
C ILE A 302 1.86 -10.30 30.27
N ILE A 303 2.21 -9.35 29.40
CA ILE A 303 3.50 -8.64 29.45
C ILE A 303 3.67 -7.95 30.81
N ALA A 304 2.62 -7.28 31.31
CA ALA A 304 2.63 -6.61 32.58
C ALA A 304 2.89 -7.59 33.74
N THR A 305 2.16 -8.70 33.79
CA THR A 305 2.29 -9.74 34.80
C THR A 305 3.69 -10.35 34.79
N VAL A 306 4.19 -10.77 33.62
CA VAL A 306 5.54 -11.35 33.50
C VAL A 306 6.61 -10.35 33.92
N SER A 307 6.48 -9.08 33.56
CA SER A 307 7.42 -8.02 33.92
C SER A 307 7.47 -7.80 35.43
N LEU A 308 6.32 -7.83 36.10
CA LEU A 308 6.22 -7.72 37.56
C LEU A 308 6.82 -8.94 38.26
N LEU A 309 6.53 -10.14 37.78
CA LEU A 309 7.08 -11.39 38.40
C LEU A 309 8.60 -11.46 38.27
N LEU A 310 9.14 -11.12 37.08
CA LEU A 310 10.60 -11.13 36.86
C LEU A 310 11.35 -10.12 37.72
N THR A 311 10.71 -9.00 38.05
CA THR A 311 11.34 -7.96 38.89
C THR A 311 11.20 -8.25 40.38
N ARG A 312 10.07 -8.87 40.81
CA ARG A 312 9.89 -9.30 42.21
C ARG A 312 10.85 -10.41 42.59
N ARG A 313 11.01 -11.45 41.78
CA ARG A 313 11.91 -12.60 42.04
C ARG A 313 13.36 -12.21 42.31
N LYS A 314 13.83 -11.05 41.84
CA LYS A 314 15.17 -10.52 42.16
C LYS A 314 15.26 -9.85 43.52
N ARG A 315 14.13 -9.47 44.17
CA ARG A 315 14.16 -8.93 45.55
C ARG A 315 14.32 -10.03 46.60
N ASP A 316 13.74 -11.22 46.34
CA ASP A 316 13.70 -12.31 47.33
C ASP A 316 14.98 -13.16 47.35
N VAL A 317 15.94 -12.94 46.46
CA VAL A 317 17.19 -13.72 46.32
C VAL A 317 18.43 -12.97 46.83
N VAL A 318 18.30 -11.86 47.53
CA VAL A 318 19.44 -11.25 48.24
C VAL A 318 19.45 -11.75 49.69
N PRO A 319 20.26 -12.76 50.04
CA PRO A 319 20.46 -13.11 51.45
C PRO A 319 21.16 -11.93 52.13
N ALA A 320 20.61 -11.50 53.25
CA ALA A 320 21.24 -10.54 54.13
C ALA A 320 22.54 -11.15 54.66
N ARG A 321 23.65 -10.84 54.07
CA ARG A 321 25.06 -11.02 54.46
C ARG A 321 25.91 -11.60 53.33
N LEU A 322 26.49 -10.71 52.54
CA LEU A 322 27.76 -10.97 51.85
C LEU A 322 28.53 -9.65 51.77
N SER A 323 29.75 -9.69 52.24
CA SER A 323 30.65 -8.55 52.37
C SER A 323 31.05 -8.02 50.97
N LEU A 324 31.35 -6.72 50.93
CA LEU A 324 31.66 -5.93 49.71
C LEU A 324 32.97 -6.32 48.98
N ALA A 325 33.53 -7.51 49.22
CA ALA A 325 34.86 -7.90 48.73
C ALA A 325 34.86 -8.87 47.51
N ASP A 326 33.71 -9.50 47.13
CA ASP A 326 33.70 -10.61 46.15
C ASP A 326 32.82 -10.38 44.89
N LEU A 327 32.68 -9.15 44.46
CA LEU A 327 31.99 -8.88 43.19
C LEU A 327 33.00 -8.72 42.03
N SER A 328 33.45 -9.84 41.48
CA SER A 328 34.14 -9.85 40.21
C SER A 328 33.15 -9.50 39.05
N VAL A 329 33.60 -8.61 38.16
CA VAL A 329 32.82 -8.03 37.05
C VAL A 329 32.30 -9.05 36.01
N SER A 330 32.70 -10.34 36.15
CA SER A 330 32.37 -11.42 35.20
C SER A 330 30.95 -12.01 35.33
N ASP A 331 30.30 -11.91 36.49
CA ASP A 331 29.01 -12.58 36.72
C ASP A 331 27.78 -11.75 36.37
N ALA A 332 27.93 -10.43 36.35
CA ALA A 332 26.84 -9.53 35.94
C ALA A 332 26.47 -9.65 34.46
N GLY A 333 27.43 -10.02 33.60
CA GLY A 333 27.21 -10.23 32.17
C GLY A 333 26.46 -11.53 31.84
N ARG A 334 26.84 -12.63 32.51
CA ARG A 334 26.23 -13.97 32.26
C ARG A 334 24.78 -14.07 32.71
N ALA A 335 24.41 -13.43 33.81
CA ALA A 335 23.02 -13.39 34.29
C ALA A 335 22.10 -12.59 33.33
N SER A 336 22.64 -11.63 32.60
CA SER A 336 21.89 -10.83 31.60
C SER A 336 21.55 -11.61 30.35
N TYR A 337 22.47 -12.41 29.82
CA TYR A 337 22.24 -13.21 28.59
C TYR A 337 21.24 -14.35 28.83
N GLY A 338 21.34 -15.10 29.93
CA GLY A 338 20.38 -16.17 30.26
C GLY A 338 18.94 -15.67 30.41
N GLN A 339 18.76 -14.43 30.88
CA GLN A 339 17.43 -13.82 31.00
C GLN A 339 16.85 -13.37 29.65
N ILE A 340 17.70 -12.90 28.74
CA ILE A 340 17.28 -12.57 27.37
C ILE A 340 16.83 -13.85 26.65
N TRP A 341 17.54 -14.95 26.77
CA TRP A 341 17.15 -16.23 26.16
C TRP A 341 15.89 -16.82 26.79
N LEU A 342 15.67 -16.69 28.09
CA LEU A 342 14.43 -17.11 28.76
C LEU A 342 13.23 -16.26 28.33
N LEU A 343 13.43 -14.96 28.12
CA LEU A 343 12.40 -14.05 27.63
C LEU A 343 12.08 -14.32 26.15
N LEU A 344 13.09 -14.61 25.32
CA LEU A 344 12.90 -15.03 23.93
C LEU A 344 12.19 -16.38 23.86
N ALA A 345 12.56 -17.35 24.69
CA ALA A 345 11.91 -18.66 24.73
C ALA A 345 10.47 -18.57 25.25
N ALA A 346 10.21 -17.79 26.30
CA ALA A 346 8.85 -17.55 26.80
C ALA A 346 8.00 -16.77 25.77
N SER A 347 8.59 -15.79 25.08
CA SER A 347 7.94 -15.07 24.00
C SER A 347 7.63 -15.98 22.81
N LEU A 348 8.57 -16.84 22.43
CA LEU A 348 8.38 -17.83 21.37
C LEU A 348 7.31 -18.85 21.75
N LEU A 349 7.27 -19.31 23.00
CA LEU A 349 6.27 -20.25 23.51
C LEU A 349 4.86 -19.63 23.49
N VAL A 350 4.72 -18.40 23.96
CA VAL A 350 3.46 -17.64 23.88
C VAL A 350 3.04 -17.44 22.43
N PHE A 351 3.99 -17.15 21.55
CA PHE A 351 3.77 -16.94 20.14
C PHE A 351 3.39 -18.23 19.38
N VAL A 352 3.85 -19.39 19.83
CA VAL A 352 3.48 -20.71 19.28
C VAL A 352 2.17 -21.22 19.88
N LEU A 353 1.94 -21.04 21.18
CA LEU A 353 0.73 -21.52 21.85
C LEU A 353 -0.53 -20.72 21.52
N ILE A 354 -0.41 -19.41 21.30
CA ILE A 354 -1.55 -18.55 20.99
C ILE A 354 -2.12 -18.82 19.59
N PRO A 355 -1.32 -19.05 18.51
CA PRO A 355 -1.81 -19.51 17.21
C PRO A 355 -2.43 -20.90 17.25
N LEU A 356 -1.79 -21.86 17.96
CA LEU A 356 -2.30 -23.23 18.13
C LEU A 356 -3.66 -23.27 18.83
N ALA A 357 -3.92 -22.33 19.73
CA ALA A 357 -5.22 -22.19 20.40
C ALA A 357 -6.28 -21.47 19.54
N GLY A 358 -5.99 -21.13 18.27
CA GLY A 358 -6.91 -20.39 17.38
C GLY A 358 -7.21 -18.94 17.83
N VAL A 359 -6.49 -18.46 18.86
CA VAL A 359 -6.71 -17.14 19.48
C VAL A 359 -6.12 -16.01 18.64
N LEU A 360 -5.08 -16.31 17.84
CA LEU A 360 -4.49 -15.38 16.89
C LEU A 360 -4.71 -15.89 15.45
N ASN A 361 -5.66 -15.28 14.78
CA ASN A 361 -5.70 -15.34 13.32
C ASN A 361 -4.73 -14.27 12.80
N TRP A 362 -3.56 -14.71 12.33
CA TRP A 362 -2.47 -13.83 11.86
C TRP A 362 -2.89 -12.88 10.74
N GLU A 363 -3.81 -13.29 9.87
CA GLU A 363 -4.35 -12.42 8.82
C GLU A 363 -5.17 -11.26 9.38
N LYS A 364 -5.78 -11.46 10.54
CA LYS A 364 -6.57 -10.46 11.24
C LYS A 364 -5.79 -9.77 12.36
N GLY A 365 -4.78 -10.39 12.93
CA GLY A 365 -3.82 -9.93 13.93
C GLY A 365 -4.17 -8.68 14.76
N PRO A 366 -3.18 -7.98 15.31
CA PRO A 366 -3.41 -6.74 16.06
C PRO A 366 -3.87 -5.58 15.16
N TYR A 367 -3.70 -5.69 13.83
CA TYR A 367 -3.99 -4.61 12.87
C TYR A 367 -5.47 -4.25 12.78
N LEU A 368 -6.35 -5.22 13.02
CA LEU A 368 -7.80 -4.96 13.06
C LEU A 368 -8.18 -4.02 14.22
N ALA A 369 -7.43 -4.04 15.33
CA ALA A 369 -7.62 -3.12 16.46
C ALA A 369 -7.01 -1.73 16.21
N MET A 370 -6.23 -1.55 15.16
CA MET A 370 -5.42 -0.35 14.93
C MET A 370 -6.23 0.95 14.99
N PRO A 371 -7.41 1.09 14.35
CA PRO A 371 -8.18 2.31 14.44
C PRO A 371 -8.54 2.71 15.89
N LEU A 372 -8.97 1.74 16.71
CA LEU A 372 -9.28 1.99 18.13
C LEU A 372 -8.04 2.40 18.93
N LEU A 373 -6.91 1.71 18.71
CA LEU A 373 -5.66 2.01 19.39
C LEU A 373 -5.15 3.41 19.02
N LEU A 374 -5.26 3.81 17.75
CA LEU A 374 -4.86 5.13 17.28
C LEU A 374 -5.77 6.23 17.83
N VAL A 375 -7.09 6.00 17.91
CA VAL A 375 -8.02 6.95 18.54
C VAL A 375 -7.72 7.09 20.03
N GLY A 376 -7.45 5.99 20.72
CA GLY A 376 -7.02 6.01 22.13
C GLY A 376 -5.71 6.78 22.33
N LEU A 377 -4.72 6.53 21.47
CA LEU A 377 -3.44 7.27 21.49
C LEU A 377 -3.63 8.76 21.21
N MET A 378 -4.47 9.10 20.23
CA MET A 378 -4.81 10.50 19.93
C MET A 378 -5.43 11.20 21.15
N GLY A 379 -6.36 10.54 21.84
CA GLY A 379 -6.99 11.09 23.07
C GLY A 379 -5.96 11.32 24.18
N LEU A 380 -5.08 10.35 24.42
CA LEU A 380 -4.01 10.46 25.42
C LEU A 380 -3.05 11.63 25.11
N GLU A 381 -2.57 11.72 23.87
CA GLU A 381 -1.61 12.76 23.48
C GLU A 381 -2.29 14.15 23.38
N PHE A 382 -3.56 14.21 23.02
CA PHE A 382 -4.32 15.48 23.03
C PHE A 382 -4.52 16.00 24.47
N ASN A 383 -4.80 15.12 25.44
CA ASN A 383 -4.87 15.51 26.84
C ASN A 383 -3.51 16.00 27.37
N ARG A 384 -2.42 15.35 26.98
CA ARG A 384 -1.05 15.82 27.27
C ARG A 384 -0.78 17.19 26.67
N TYR A 385 -1.15 17.37 25.41
CA TYR A 385 -1.02 18.67 24.71
C TYR A 385 -1.76 19.77 25.45
N ARG A 386 -3.03 19.55 25.84
CA ARG A 386 -3.82 20.55 26.58
C ARG A 386 -3.15 20.91 27.93
N LYS A 387 -2.71 19.91 28.67
CA LYS A 387 -2.03 20.15 29.96
C LYS A 387 -0.74 20.94 29.76
N GLN A 388 0.13 20.53 28.88
CA GLN A 388 1.39 21.21 28.55
C GLN A 388 1.18 22.63 28.01
N SER A 389 0.12 22.84 27.19
CA SER A 389 -0.23 24.15 26.66
C SER A 389 -0.65 25.11 27.76
N ASN A 390 -1.44 24.63 28.76
CA ASN A 390 -1.89 25.45 29.89
C ASN A 390 -0.72 25.80 30.84
N GLU A 391 0.26 24.90 30.96
CA GLU A 391 1.47 25.09 31.79
C GLU A 391 2.57 25.87 31.05
N GLY A 392 2.37 26.26 29.78
CA GLY A 392 3.39 26.92 28.95
C GLY A 392 4.60 26.07 28.58
N ALA A 393 4.55 24.76 28.84
CA ALA A 393 5.63 23.80 28.69
C ALA A 393 5.42 22.84 27.50
N LEU A 394 4.99 23.39 26.35
CA LEU A 394 4.63 22.60 25.18
C LEU A 394 5.84 21.83 24.61
N ASN A 395 5.71 20.50 24.51
CA ASN A 395 6.74 19.60 23.98
C ASN A 395 6.47 19.26 22.50
N SER A 396 7.47 19.44 21.64
CA SER A 396 7.41 19.07 20.22
C SER A 396 7.08 17.60 19.98
N GLN A 397 7.52 16.70 20.86
CA GLN A 397 7.23 15.27 20.74
C GLN A 397 5.72 14.98 20.78
N THR A 398 4.97 15.63 21.66
CA THR A 398 3.50 15.51 21.72
C THR A 398 2.84 15.95 20.42
N ILE A 399 3.30 17.06 19.84
CA ILE A 399 2.80 17.56 18.54
C ILE A 399 3.14 16.54 17.43
N ILE A 400 4.36 16.02 17.39
CA ILE A 400 4.79 15.04 16.39
C ILE A 400 3.91 13.78 16.45
N VAL A 401 3.67 13.23 17.65
CA VAL A 401 2.81 12.05 17.80
C VAL A 401 1.38 12.35 17.32
N LEU A 402 0.81 13.50 17.66
CA LEU A 402 -0.52 13.90 17.17
C LEU A 402 -0.57 13.98 15.63
N VAL A 403 0.42 14.63 15.00
CA VAL A 403 0.51 14.77 13.53
C VAL A 403 0.63 13.41 12.85
N VAL A 404 1.51 12.52 13.37
CA VAL A 404 1.66 11.16 12.84
C VAL A 404 0.39 10.34 13.04
N THR A 405 -0.32 10.51 14.18
CA THR A 405 -1.56 9.79 14.47
C THR A 405 -2.69 10.21 13.52
N VAL A 406 -2.82 11.51 13.24
CA VAL A 406 -3.82 12.00 12.27
C VAL A 406 -3.51 11.48 10.87
N TYR A 407 -2.23 11.51 10.44
CA TYR A 407 -1.84 10.90 9.17
C TYR A 407 -2.21 9.41 9.11
N ALA A 408 -1.90 8.65 10.16
CA ALA A 408 -2.18 7.22 10.23
C ALA A 408 -3.69 6.91 10.17
N LEU A 409 -4.51 7.63 10.93
CA LEU A 409 -5.98 7.49 10.92
C LEU A 409 -6.58 7.85 9.56
N ALA A 410 -6.14 8.97 8.96
CA ALA A 410 -6.60 9.39 7.65
C ALA A 410 -6.19 8.38 6.56
N SER A 411 -4.98 7.83 6.64
CA SER A 411 -4.55 6.76 5.73
C SER A 411 -5.42 5.52 5.83
N LEU A 412 -5.85 5.12 7.03
CA LEU A 412 -6.70 3.95 7.26
C LEU A 412 -8.18 4.15 6.89
N ALA A 413 -8.63 5.38 6.57
CA ALA A 413 -10.04 5.70 6.35
C ALA A 413 -10.73 4.74 5.36
N ARG A 414 -10.04 4.35 4.27
CA ARG A 414 -10.54 3.42 3.27
C ARG A 414 -10.83 2.01 3.80
N VAL A 415 -10.12 1.56 4.83
CA VAL A 415 -10.21 0.20 5.39
C VAL A 415 -10.56 0.22 6.87
N ILE A 416 -11.15 1.30 7.35
CA ILE A 416 -11.26 1.66 8.77
C ILE A 416 -11.85 0.56 9.67
N LEU A 417 -12.86 -0.18 9.19
CA LEU A 417 -13.49 -1.26 9.95
C LEU A 417 -12.88 -2.64 9.63
N ARG A 418 -11.98 -2.74 8.62
CA ARG A 418 -11.43 -4.03 8.17
C ARG A 418 -9.95 -3.94 7.82
N VAL A 419 -9.15 -3.40 8.73
CA VAL A 419 -7.70 -3.37 8.59
C VAL A 419 -7.14 -4.79 8.68
N ARG A 420 -6.58 -5.30 7.58
CA ARG A 420 -6.00 -6.65 7.50
C ARG A 420 -4.58 -6.59 7.00
N SER A 421 -3.65 -7.29 7.65
CA SER A 421 -2.28 -7.42 7.13
C SER A 421 -2.24 -8.18 5.81
N GLY A 422 -3.12 -9.14 5.58
CA GLY A 422 -3.23 -9.90 4.33
C GLY A 422 -3.82 -9.14 3.14
N GLY A 423 -4.56 -8.03 3.36
CA GLY A 423 -5.18 -7.27 2.28
C GLY A 423 -4.18 -6.44 1.45
N ALA A 424 -4.32 -6.41 0.13
CA ALA A 424 -3.42 -5.66 -0.75
C ALA A 424 -3.35 -4.16 -0.40
N TYR A 425 -4.50 -3.54 -0.13
CA TYR A 425 -4.58 -2.12 0.24
C TYR A 425 -3.79 -1.76 1.50
N SER A 426 -3.80 -2.63 2.51
CA SER A 426 -3.18 -2.36 3.81
C SER A 426 -1.68 -2.11 3.72
N SER A 427 -0.98 -2.67 2.74
CA SER A 427 0.46 -2.49 2.57
C SER A 427 0.89 -1.03 2.50
N TYR A 428 0.10 -0.21 1.85
CA TYR A 428 0.43 1.20 1.62
C TYR A 428 -0.16 2.12 2.70
N LEU A 429 -1.13 1.63 3.48
CA LEU A 429 -1.85 2.40 4.51
C LEU A 429 -1.27 2.20 5.92
N LEU A 430 -0.59 1.08 6.16
CA LEU A 430 -0.10 0.66 7.49
C LEU A 430 1.21 1.30 7.98
N PRO A 431 2.16 1.78 7.16
CA PRO A 431 3.48 2.13 7.66
C PRO A 431 3.50 3.08 8.87
N ALA A 432 2.74 4.18 8.83
CA ALA A 432 2.65 5.12 9.95
C ALA A 432 1.95 4.50 11.18
N SER A 433 0.94 3.64 10.95
CA SER A 433 0.24 2.93 12.02
C SER A 433 1.15 1.93 12.75
N VAL A 434 2.03 1.23 12.02
CA VAL A 434 3.01 0.30 12.61
C VAL A 434 4.04 1.04 13.47
N ILE A 435 4.48 2.24 13.04
CA ILE A 435 5.33 3.12 13.86
C ILE A 435 4.65 3.44 15.19
N LEU A 436 3.39 3.89 15.13
CA LEU A 436 2.63 4.28 16.32
C LEU A 436 2.26 3.09 17.21
N PHE A 437 1.97 1.94 16.63
CA PHE A 437 1.76 0.70 17.38
C PHE A 437 3.00 0.35 18.19
N THR A 438 4.17 0.35 17.57
CA THR A 438 5.44 0.11 18.28
C THR A 438 5.70 1.18 19.34
N TYR A 439 5.44 2.46 19.04
CA TYR A 439 5.55 3.57 19.99
C TYR A 439 4.66 3.36 21.22
N ALA A 440 3.41 2.92 21.01
CA ALA A 440 2.46 2.71 22.10
C ALA A 440 2.97 1.68 23.13
N TRP A 441 3.62 0.63 22.68
CA TRP A 441 4.23 -0.37 23.56
C TRP A 441 5.46 0.16 24.30
N VAL A 442 6.28 0.96 23.65
CA VAL A 442 7.56 1.43 24.18
C VAL A 442 7.38 2.59 25.18
N HIS A 443 6.40 3.47 24.95
CA HIS A 443 6.19 4.70 25.72
C HIS A 443 4.94 4.66 26.61
N PRO A 444 3.69 4.80 26.08
CA PRO A 444 2.52 4.87 26.97
C PRO A 444 2.37 3.64 27.84
N PHE A 445 2.50 2.43 27.27
CA PHE A 445 2.37 1.18 28.00
C PHE A 445 3.47 1.01 29.05
N ALA A 446 4.73 1.19 28.66
CA ALA A 446 5.84 1.06 29.60
C ALA A 446 5.80 2.11 30.73
N ALA A 447 5.28 3.32 30.46
CA ALA A 447 5.13 4.38 31.46
C ALA A 447 4.09 4.07 32.55
N MET A 448 3.22 3.06 32.37
CA MET A 448 2.29 2.60 33.40
C MET A 448 3.01 1.99 34.62
N PHE A 449 4.25 1.54 34.45
CA PHE A 449 5.05 0.96 35.52
C PHE A 449 5.86 2.04 36.24
N ARG A 450 5.71 2.12 37.57
CA ARG A 450 6.43 3.08 38.43
C ARG A 450 7.91 2.78 38.51
N GLU A 451 8.26 1.48 38.59
CA GLU A 451 9.61 0.99 38.80
C GLU A 451 10.39 0.92 37.49
N ASP A 452 11.57 1.52 37.40
CA ASP A 452 12.40 1.58 36.17
C ASP A 452 12.83 0.19 35.67
N LYS A 453 13.05 -0.78 36.58
CA LYS A 453 13.39 -2.16 36.19
C LYS A 453 12.21 -2.82 35.47
N THR A 454 11.02 -2.72 36.04
CA THR A 454 9.77 -3.26 35.49
C THR A 454 9.43 -2.58 34.13
N ARG A 455 9.59 -1.27 34.06
CA ARG A 455 9.40 -0.50 32.83
C ARG A 455 10.33 -0.97 31.71
N ARG A 456 11.63 -1.20 32.02
CA ARG A 456 12.59 -1.74 31.04
C ARG A 456 12.26 -3.17 30.64
N ALA A 457 11.86 -4.02 31.57
CA ALA A 457 11.45 -5.39 31.28
C ALA A 457 10.24 -5.41 30.35
N ALA A 458 9.16 -4.67 30.65
CA ALA A 458 7.96 -4.59 29.83
C ALA A 458 8.27 -4.12 28.40
N ARG A 459 9.09 -3.07 28.26
CA ARG A 459 9.52 -2.57 26.96
C ARG A 459 10.30 -3.61 26.16
N ASN A 460 11.24 -4.30 26.80
CA ASN A 460 12.08 -5.30 26.13
C ASN A 460 11.27 -6.52 25.69
N ILE A 461 10.31 -6.98 26.52
CA ILE A 461 9.40 -8.07 26.16
C ILE A 461 8.54 -7.65 24.98
N ALA A 462 7.93 -6.46 25.00
CA ALA A 462 7.08 -5.97 23.91
C ALA A 462 7.86 -5.90 22.58
N VAL A 463 9.06 -5.31 22.59
CA VAL A 463 9.91 -5.24 21.38
C VAL A 463 10.36 -6.64 20.94
N GLY A 464 10.69 -7.54 21.89
CA GLY A 464 11.02 -8.94 21.58
C GLY A 464 9.88 -9.68 20.89
N LEU A 465 8.63 -9.46 21.31
CA LEU A 465 7.43 -10.02 20.65
C LEU A 465 7.26 -9.48 19.23
N ILE A 466 7.45 -8.18 19.02
CA ILE A 466 7.38 -7.59 17.67
C ILE A 466 8.46 -8.20 16.75
N LEU A 467 9.69 -8.37 17.25
CA LEU A 467 10.75 -9.01 16.47
C LEU A 467 10.49 -10.49 16.20
N ALA A 468 9.89 -11.22 17.15
CA ALA A 468 9.48 -12.61 16.95
C ALA A 468 8.38 -12.71 15.86
N ASP A 469 7.41 -11.80 15.84
CA ASP A 469 6.40 -11.68 14.79
C ASP A 469 7.05 -11.43 13.42
N VAL A 470 8.03 -10.55 13.36
CA VAL A 470 8.81 -10.29 12.12
C VAL A 470 9.47 -11.57 11.61
N VAL A 471 10.16 -12.32 12.48
CA VAL A 471 10.86 -13.56 12.09
C VAL A 471 9.87 -14.61 11.58
N LEU A 472 8.74 -14.79 12.29
CA LEU A 472 7.70 -15.72 11.91
C LEU A 472 7.06 -15.33 10.57
N THR A 473 6.73 -14.06 10.40
CA THR A 473 6.16 -13.53 9.15
C THR A 473 7.14 -13.70 7.99
N ALA A 474 8.42 -13.40 8.20
CA ALA A 474 9.46 -13.62 7.21
C ALA A 474 9.58 -15.10 6.80
N GLY A 475 9.56 -16.01 7.77
CA GLY A 475 9.59 -17.46 7.52
C GLY A 475 8.38 -17.96 6.73
N LEU A 476 7.17 -17.56 7.14
CA LEU A 476 5.92 -17.92 6.46
C LEU A 476 5.86 -17.38 5.03
N LEU A 477 6.25 -16.15 4.80
CA LEU A 477 6.26 -15.55 3.47
C LEU A 477 7.32 -16.21 2.58
N SER A 478 8.52 -16.50 3.11
CA SER A 478 9.57 -17.20 2.38
C SER A 478 9.12 -18.59 1.93
N TYR A 479 8.41 -19.32 2.80
CA TYR A 479 7.81 -20.62 2.45
C TYR A 479 6.75 -20.46 1.35
N ARG A 480 5.80 -19.53 1.53
CA ARG A 480 4.71 -19.29 0.56
C ARG A 480 5.21 -18.88 -0.83
N TYR A 481 6.29 -18.08 -0.90
CA TYR A 481 6.87 -17.69 -2.18
C TYR A 481 7.47 -18.87 -2.94
N ARG A 482 8.11 -19.82 -2.22
CA ARG A 482 8.69 -21.01 -2.83
C ARG A 482 7.65 -22.03 -3.27
N ASP A 483 6.57 -22.15 -2.51
CA ASP A 483 5.53 -23.16 -2.70
C ASP A 483 4.56 -22.80 -3.84
N LYS A 484 4.16 -21.54 -3.96
CA LYS A 484 3.05 -21.16 -4.85
C LYS A 484 3.47 -20.72 -6.25
N ASN A 485 4.46 -19.85 -6.37
CA ASN A 485 4.84 -19.26 -7.65
C ASN A 485 6.04 -20.02 -8.21
N THR A 486 5.79 -21.11 -8.92
CA THR A 486 6.83 -22.06 -9.38
C THR A 486 6.95 -22.14 -10.91
N TYR A 487 5.94 -21.71 -11.66
CA TYR A 487 5.99 -21.68 -13.12
C TYR A 487 6.72 -20.45 -13.63
N MET A 488 7.77 -20.65 -14.43
CA MET A 488 8.57 -19.55 -14.98
C MET A 488 7.97 -19.04 -16.28
N LEU A 489 7.44 -17.84 -16.26
CA LEU A 489 6.98 -17.10 -17.43
C LEU A 489 8.14 -16.24 -17.96
N LYS A 490 8.79 -16.69 -19.04
CA LYS A 490 9.91 -16.01 -19.67
C LYS A 490 9.46 -15.32 -20.95
N THR A 491 9.65 -14.02 -21.03
CA THR A 491 9.25 -13.17 -22.17
C THR A 491 10.39 -12.26 -22.61
N ASP A 492 10.26 -11.63 -23.78
CA ASP A 492 11.22 -10.65 -24.29
C ASP A 492 11.31 -9.40 -23.38
N ARG A 493 10.31 -9.19 -22.49
CA ARG A 493 10.25 -8.05 -21.56
C ARG A 493 10.59 -8.40 -20.12
N GLY A 494 11.10 -9.59 -19.91
CA GLY A 494 11.58 -10.06 -18.61
C GLY A 494 10.93 -11.35 -18.15
N THR A 495 11.33 -11.76 -16.96
CA THR A 495 10.92 -13.03 -16.33
C THR A 495 10.11 -12.77 -15.08
N MET A 496 9.08 -13.58 -14.85
CA MET A 496 8.35 -13.65 -13.59
C MET A 496 7.90 -15.07 -13.30
N LEU A 497 7.70 -15.39 -12.03
CA LEU A 497 7.20 -16.69 -11.57
C LEU A 497 5.72 -16.53 -11.17
N ALA A 498 4.88 -17.38 -11.75
CA ALA A 498 3.44 -17.42 -11.51
C ALA A 498 3.00 -18.76 -10.89
N VAL A 499 1.75 -18.84 -10.48
CA VAL A 499 1.09 -20.09 -10.12
C VAL A 499 1.04 -20.97 -11.37
N PRO A 500 1.26 -22.31 -11.27
CA PRO A 500 1.46 -23.17 -12.44
C PRO A 500 0.39 -23.09 -13.52
N ASP A 501 -0.88 -23.30 -13.19
CA ASP A 501 -1.99 -23.24 -14.15
C ASP A 501 -2.14 -21.89 -14.85
N LEU A 502 -2.03 -20.80 -14.09
CA LEU A 502 -2.04 -19.44 -14.64
C LEU A 502 -0.80 -19.19 -15.54
N GLY A 503 0.38 -19.60 -15.07
CA GLY A 503 1.63 -19.42 -15.82
C GLY A 503 1.63 -20.17 -17.15
N GLU A 504 1.12 -21.39 -17.17
CA GLU A 504 0.98 -22.21 -18.37
C GLU A 504 0.02 -21.58 -19.38
N ALA A 505 -1.19 -21.22 -18.96
CA ALA A 505 -2.17 -20.56 -19.81
C ALA A 505 -1.64 -19.24 -20.39
N MET A 506 -0.95 -18.42 -19.58
CA MET A 506 -0.34 -17.16 -20.03
C MET A 506 0.78 -17.41 -21.05
N ASN A 507 1.62 -18.43 -20.82
CA ASN A 507 2.71 -18.78 -21.74
C ASN A 507 2.17 -19.25 -23.10
N GLU A 508 1.16 -20.13 -23.10
CA GLU A 508 0.47 -20.55 -24.30
C GLU A 508 -0.18 -19.36 -25.04
N ALA A 509 -0.86 -18.46 -24.30
CA ALA A 509 -1.48 -17.28 -24.87
C ALA A 509 -0.45 -16.35 -25.52
N ILE A 510 0.72 -16.14 -24.90
CA ILE A 510 1.81 -15.36 -25.50
C ILE A 510 2.26 -15.99 -26.83
N GLY A 511 2.48 -17.31 -26.85
CA GLY A 511 2.85 -18.04 -28.06
C GLY A 511 1.76 -17.97 -29.13
N PHE A 512 0.51 -18.14 -28.75
CA PHE A 512 -0.66 -18.05 -29.64
C PHE A 512 -0.79 -16.66 -30.27
N ILE A 513 -0.78 -15.58 -29.45
CA ILE A 513 -0.86 -14.20 -29.94
C ILE A 513 0.26 -13.93 -30.95
N LYS A 514 1.50 -14.30 -30.66
CA LYS A 514 2.65 -14.05 -31.55
C LYS A 514 2.55 -14.79 -32.89
N ARG A 515 1.91 -15.98 -32.93
CA ARG A 515 1.69 -16.73 -34.19
C ARG A 515 0.54 -16.17 -34.99
N GLU A 516 -0.53 -15.76 -34.31
CA GLU A 516 -1.80 -15.40 -34.95
C GLU A 516 -1.90 -13.92 -35.35
N THR A 517 -1.00 -13.06 -34.83
CA THR A 517 -1.06 -11.62 -35.04
C THR A 517 0.29 -11.00 -35.37
N GLY A 518 0.30 -10.02 -36.28
CA GLY A 518 1.46 -9.16 -36.53
C GLY A 518 1.74 -8.19 -35.37
N ASP A 519 2.92 -7.56 -35.38
CA ASP A 519 3.36 -6.70 -34.27
C ASP A 519 2.47 -5.47 -34.03
N ALA A 520 1.84 -4.95 -35.08
CA ALA A 520 0.94 -3.79 -35.01
C ALA A 520 -0.54 -4.17 -34.85
N GLU A 521 -0.90 -5.45 -34.94
CA GLU A 521 -2.28 -5.90 -34.83
C GLU A 521 -2.78 -5.83 -33.39
N PRO A 522 -3.94 -5.19 -33.18
CA PRO A 522 -4.50 -5.08 -31.84
C PRO A 522 -5.08 -6.42 -31.35
N VAL A 523 -4.89 -6.66 -30.06
CA VAL A 523 -5.43 -7.84 -29.34
C VAL A 523 -6.20 -7.34 -28.13
N ALA A 524 -7.48 -7.69 -28.04
CA ALA A 524 -8.30 -7.40 -26.88
C ALA A 524 -8.20 -8.54 -25.86
N VAL A 525 -8.01 -8.20 -24.58
CA VAL A 525 -7.96 -9.17 -23.47
C VAL A 525 -8.96 -8.76 -22.39
N MET A 526 -9.92 -9.61 -22.08
CA MET A 526 -11.02 -9.34 -21.14
C MET A 526 -11.25 -10.52 -20.18
N PRO A 527 -11.79 -10.29 -18.97
CA PRO A 527 -12.00 -8.98 -18.33
C PRO A 527 -10.74 -8.36 -17.74
N GLU A 528 -9.68 -9.13 -17.51
CA GLU A 528 -8.35 -8.74 -17.06
C GLU A 528 -7.28 -9.57 -17.76
N GLY A 529 -6.04 -9.07 -17.85
CA GLY A 529 -4.92 -9.78 -18.46
C GLY A 529 -4.17 -8.97 -19.50
N THR A 530 -4.25 -7.63 -19.50
CA THR A 530 -3.51 -6.76 -20.42
C THR A 530 -1.97 -6.84 -20.26
N SER A 531 -1.47 -7.63 -19.31
CA SER A 531 -0.08 -8.11 -19.30
C SER A 531 0.27 -8.88 -20.58
N LEU A 532 -0.68 -9.58 -21.23
CA LEU A 532 -0.48 -10.23 -22.53
C LEU A 532 -0.13 -9.19 -23.60
N ASN A 533 -0.81 -8.04 -23.60
CA ASN A 533 -0.47 -6.92 -24.49
C ASN A 533 0.94 -6.39 -24.19
N PHE A 534 1.29 -6.26 -22.91
CA PHE A 534 2.65 -5.88 -22.52
C PHE A 534 3.67 -6.90 -22.99
N PHE A 535 3.51 -8.19 -22.70
CA PHE A 535 4.49 -9.22 -23.01
C PHE A 535 4.67 -9.47 -24.52
N THR A 536 3.60 -9.33 -25.31
CA THR A 536 3.64 -9.54 -26.75
C THR A 536 3.93 -8.27 -27.55
N GLY A 537 3.76 -7.11 -26.93
CA GLY A 537 3.88 -5.81 -27.60
C GLY A 537 2.66 -5.41 -28.42
N ARG A 538 1.61 -6.26 -28.50
CA ARG A 538 0.39 -5.97 -29.28
C ARG A 538 -0.41 -4.86 -28.62
N PRO A 539 -0.95 -3.89 -29.39
CA PRO A 539 -1.79 -2.83 -28.84
C PRO A 539 -3.06 -3.40 -28.19
N ASN A 540 -3.49 -2.82 -27.07
CA ASN A 540 -4.85 -2.98 -26.57
C ASN A 540 -5.77 -2.02 -27.34
N PRO A 541 -6.82 -2.51 -28.05
CA PRO A 541 -7.73 -1.65 -28.80
C PRO A 541 -8.68 -0.87 -27.90
N LEU A 542 -8.92 -1.36 -26.67
CA LEU A 542 -9.86 -0.76 -25.74
C LEU A 542 -9.23 0.40 -24.98
N ARG A 543 -10.04 1.37 -24.64
CA ARG A 543 -9.68 2.44 -23.70
C ARG A 543 -9.43 1.90 -22.30
N GLU A 544 -10.16 0.87 -21.94
CA GLU A 544 -10.09 0.17 -20.65
C GLU A 544 -8.96 -0.84 -20.62
N GLU A 545 -8.20 -0.86 -19.51
CA GLU A 545 -7.22 -1.92 -19.20
C GLU A 545 -7.88 -3.08 -18.43
N ILE A 546 -9.04 -2.83 -17.86
CA ILE A 546 -9.81 -3.76 -17.03
C ILE A 546 -11.28 -3.55 -17.35
N THR A 547 -12.00 -4.65 -17.61
CA THR A 547 -13.46 -4.66 -17.88
C THR A 547 -14.22 -5.52 -16.86
N THR A 548 -13.73 -5.54 -15.61
CA THR A 548 -14.41 -6.20 -14.48
C THR A 548 -15.71 -5.48 -14.11
N PRO A 549 -16.61 -6.08 -13.30
CA PRO A 549 -17.91 -5.49 -12.99
C PRO A 549 -17.83 -4.05 -12.49
N GLY A 550 -18.68 -3.19 -13.03
CA GLY A 550 -18.74 -1.76 -12.74
C GLY A 550 -17.75 -0.89 -13.53
N TYR A 551 -16.88 -1.46 -14.36
CA TYR A 551 -16.02 -0.67 -15.28
C TYR A 551 -16.72 -0.36 -16.60
N LEU A 552 -17.54 -1.25 -17.11
CA LEU A 552 -18.39 -1.00 -18.29
C LEU A 552 -19.86 -1.07 -17.85
N ASP A 553 -20.59 -0.02 -18.12
CA ASP A 553 -22.04 -0.01 -18.22
C ASP A 553 -22.47 -0.35 -19.66
N ARG A 554 -23.74 -0.31 -19.96
CA ARG A 554 -24.25 -0.63 -21.31
C ARG A 554 -23.64 0.25 -22.40
N GLU A 555 -23.53 1.56 -22.16
CA GLU A 555 -22.91 2.49 -23.11
C GLU A 555 -21.41 2.21 -23.25
N GLY A 556 -20.76 1.79 -22.16
CA GLY A 556 -19.38 1.35 -22.14
C GLY A 556 -19.15 0.08 -22.97
N GLU A 557 -20.06 -0.91 -22.90
CA GLU A 557 -20.01 -2.11 -23.74
C GLU A 557 -20.17 -1.75 -25.24
N GLU A 558 -21.13 -0.89 -25.58
CA GLU A 558 -21.32 -0.41 -26.96
C GLU A 558 -20.10 0.38 -27.46
N ARG A 559 -19.46 1.17 -26.60
CA ARG A 559 -18.22 1.88 -26.93
C ARG A 559 -17.07 0.90 -27.16
N ALA A 560 -16.92 -0.14 -26.33
CA ALA A 560 -15.93 -1.18 -26.51
C ALA A 560 -16.12 -1.92 -27.86
N ILE A 561 -17.36 -2.25 -28.24
CA ILE A 561 -17.68 -2.86 -29.53
C ILE A 561 -17.23 -1.95 -30.67
N ARG A 562 -17.54 -0.63 -30.61
CA ARG A 562 -17.07 0.32 -31.64
C ARG A 562 -15.56 0.36 -31.76
N GLN A 563 -14.83 0.36 -30.61
CA GLN A 563 -13.37 0.35 -30.60
C GLN A 563 -12.79 -0.93 -31.24
N LEU A 564 -13.40 -2.09 -31.00
CA LEU A 564 -13.00 -3.36 -31.62
C LEU A 564 -13.23 -3.33 -33.16
N LEU A 565 -14.31 -2.70 -33.62
CA LEU A 565 -14.60 -2.52 -35.04
C LEU A 565 -13.63 -1.54 -35.70
N GLU A 566 -13.46 -0.35 -35.12
CA GLU A 566 -12.61 0.74 -35.66
C GLU A 566 -11.14 0.32 -35.74
N SER A 567 -10.66 -0.44 -34.76
CA SER A 567 -9.30 -0.97 -34.73
C SER A 567 -9.11 -2.20 -35.61
N ASN A 568 -10.16 -2.71 -36.25
CA ASN A 568 -10.17 -3.96 -37.01
C ASN A 568 -9.54 -5.14 -36.20
N THR A 569 -9.90 -5.26 -34.92
CA THR A 569 -9.39 -6.31 -34.04
C THR A 569 -9.79 -7.68 -34.57
N ARG A 570 -8.80 -8.56 -34.78
CA ARG A 570 -9.02 -9.93 -35.28
C ARG A 570 -8.95 -11.00 -34.20
N LEU A 571 -8.37 -10.68 -33.04
CA LEU A 571 -8.18 -11.61 -31.93
C LEU A 571 -8.68 -11.01 -30.63
N VAL A 572 -9.59 -11.74 -29.98
CA VAL A 572 -10.13 -11.43 -28.65
C VAL A 572 -9.81 -12.60 -27.72
N LEU A 573 -9.25 -12.30 -26.55
CA LEU A 573 -8.97 -13.29 -25.50
C LEU A 573 -9.90 -13.05 -24.31
N VAL A 574 -10.59 -14.09 -23.87
CA VAL A 574 -11.44 -14.06 -22.68
C VAL A 574 -10.81 -14.96 -21.61
N THR A 575 -10.36 -14.36 -20.53
CA THR A 575 -9.69 -15.05 -19.44
C THR A 575 -10.72 -15.60 -18.44
N ASN A 576 -10.41 -16.75 -17.82
CA ASN A 576 -11.22 -17.37 -16.76
C ASN A 576 -11.10 -16.62 -15.42
N ARG A 577 -11.24 -15.30 -15.44
CA ARG A 577 -11.16 -14.44 -14.25
C ARG A 577 -12.49 -14.44 -13.50
N ALA A 578 -12.55 -15.09 -12.33
CA ALA A 578 -13.69 -15.00 -11.43
C ALA A 578 -13.67 -13.68 -10.65
N THR A 579 -14.76 -12.89 -10.72
CA THR A 579 -14.86 -11.52 -10.18
C THR A 579 -15.82 -11.40 -8.99
N SER A 580 -16.00 -12.47 -8.23
CA SER A 580 -16.94 -12.53 -7.08
C SER A 580 -16.71 -11.48 -5.99
N GLU A 581 -15.54 -10.86 -5.94
CA GLU A 581 -15.27 -9.72 -5.05
C GLU A 581 -16.09 -8.49 -5.37
N PHE A 582 -16.59 -8.37 -6.61
CA PHE A 582 -17.50 -7.31 -7.06
C PHE A 582 -18.98 -7.70 -6.99
N GLY A 583 -19.30 -8.96 -6.70
CA GLY A 583 -20.65 -9.55 -6.74
C GLY A 583 -20.85 -10.47 -7.94
N PRO A 584 -20.99 -9.95 -9.18
CA PRO A 584 -21.01 -10.76 -10.40
C PRO A 584 -19.72 -11.55 -10.57
N LYS A 585 -19.82 -12.81 -11.06
CA LYS A 585 -18.70 -13.74 -11.08
C LYS A 585 -18.12 -13.97 -12.48
N VAL A 586 -19.00 -14.11 -13.48
CA VAL A 586 -18.64 -14.65 -14.80
C VAL A 586 -18.85 -13.58 -15.87
N PHE A 587 -17.78 -13.26 -16.60
CA PHE A 587 -17.82 -12.38 -17.78
C PHE A 587 -18.71 -12.98 -18.86
N GLY A 588 -19.52 -12.14 -19.50
CA GLY A 588 -20.43 -12.53 -20.58
C GLY A 588 -21.76 -13.14 -20.07
N ARG A 589 -21.82 -13.66 -18.85
CA ARG A 589 -23.04 -14.21 -18.24
C ARG A 589 -23.64 -13.28 -17.19
N ASP A 590 -22.84 -12.87 -16.21
CA ASP A 590 -23.30 -12.09 -15.06
C ASP A 590 -23.11 -10.58 -15.29
N TYR A 591 -22.20 -10.20 -16.19
CA TYR A 591 -21.89 -8.82 -16.62
C TYR A 591 -21.26 -8.81 -18.01
N CYS A 592 -21.21 -7.67 -18.68
CA CYS A 592 -20.73 -7.49 -20.05
C CYS A 592 -21.41 -8.46 -21.04
N GLN A 593 -22.71 -8.65 -20.90
CA GLN A 593 -23.47 -9.60 -21.70
C GLN A 593 -23.59 -9.16 -23.17
N THR A 594 -23.82 -7.88 -23.42
CA THR A 594 -23.93 -7.33 -24.76
C THR A 594 -22.62 -7.49 -25.55
N LEU A 595 -21.50 -7.21 -24.90
CA LEU A 595 -20.18 -7.33 -25.48
C LEU A 595 -19.85 -8.79 -25.81
N MET A 596 -20.13 -9.73 -24.89
CA MET A 596 -19.88 -11.14 -25.13
C MET A 596 -20.77 -11.72 -26.23
N GLN A 597 -22.05 -11.39 -26.25
CA GLN A 597 -22.97 -11.79 -27.32
C GLN A 597 -22.47 -11.29 -28.70
N TRP A 598 -21.99 -10.06 -28.76
CA TRP A 598 -21.42 -9.51 -29.99
C TRP A 598 -20.15 -10.27 -30.41
N ILE A 599 -19.28 -10.64 -29.45
CA ILE A 599 -18.08 -11.44 -29.71
C ILE A 599 -18.50 -12.80 -30.30
N GLU A 600 -19.43 -13.53 -29.66
CA GLU A 600 -19.91 -14.85 -30.12
C GLU A 600 -20.57 -14.79 -31.52
N GLN A 601 -21.18 -13.68 -31.87
CA GLN A 601 -21.78 -13.49 -33.19
C GLN A 601 -20.78 -13.19 -34.31
N ASN A 602 -19.67 -12.52 -34.00
CA ASN A 602 -18.72 -12.01 -35.00
C ASN A 602 -17.38 -12.75 -35.00
N PHE A 603 -17.12 -13.60 -34.01
CA PHE A 603 -15.88 -14.35 -33.84
C PHE A 603 -16.19 -15.82 -33.61
N ASP A 604 -15.26 -16.69 -34.02
CA ASP A 604 -15.29 -18.12 -33.74
C ASP A 604 -14.28 -18.45 -32.64
N GLU A 605 -14.65 -19.34 -31.70
CA GLU A 605 -13.72 -19.86 -30.72
C GLU A 605 -12.65 -20.68 -31.44
N SER A 606 -11.40 -20.23 -31.39
CA SER A 606 -10.29 -20.81 -32.15
C SER A 606 -9.36 -21.66 -31.31
N ALA A 607 -9.27 -21.41 -29.99
CA ALA A 607 -8.45 -22.19 -29.06
C ALA A 607 -8.88 -22.01 -27.60
N ILE A 608 -8.62 -23.02 -26.78
CA ILE A 608 -8.63 -22.95 -25.33
C ILE A 608 -7.18 -23.14 -24.88
N LEU A 609 -6.63 -22.18 -24.14
CA LEU A 609 -5.23 -22.10 -23.74
C LEU A 609 -5.14 -22.33 -22.23
N GLY A 610 -4.36 -23.31 -21.80
CA GLY A 610 -4.20 -23.70 -20.41
C GLY A 610 -4.03 -25.19 -20.25
N PRO A 611 -3.80 -25.70 -19.03
CA PRO A 611 -3.35 -27.08 -18.81
C PRO A 611 -4.34 -28.16 -19.24
N ASP A 612 -5.64 -27.90 -19.18
CA ASP A 612 -6.64 -28.97 -19.39
C ASP A 612 -7.20 -29.03 -20.82
N HIS A 613 -7.15 -27.93 -21.59
CA HIS A 613 -7.71 -27.81 -22.96
C HIS A 613 -9.14 -28.37 -23.14
N ASP A 614 -9.93 -28.45 -22.04
CA ASP A 614 -11.26 -29.03 -22.06
C ASP A 614 -12.27 -28.01 -22.63
N PRO A 615 -12.94 -28.34 -23.77
CA PRO A 615 -13.95 -27.45 -24.38
C PRO A 615 -15.17 -27.23 -23.48
N ASN A 616 -15.44 -28.11 -22.51
CA ASN A 616 -16.56 -27.96 -21.58
C ASN A 616 -16.24 -27.07 -20.36
N GLN A 617 -15.00 -26.61 -20.20
CA GLN A 617 -14.64 -25.68 -19.13
C GLN A 617 -15.47 -24.41 -19.23
N GLN A 618 -16.02 -23.98 -18.07
CA GLN A 618 -16.80 -22.75 -17.97
C GLN A 618 -15.99 -21.63 -17.33
N ILE A 619 -16.20 -20.40 -17.79
CA ILE A 619 -15.60 -19.24 -17.17
C ILE A 619 -15.98 -19.20 -15.68
N GLY A 620 -14.96 -19.17 -14.80
CA GLY A 620 -15.12 -19.22 -13.36
C GLY A 620 -14.87 -20.59 -12.74
N ASP A 621 -14.49 -21.60 -13.50
CA ASP A 621 -14.02 -22.89 -12.98
C ASP A 621 -12.70 -22.77 -12.21
N LYS A 622 -12.30 -23.81 -11.47
CA LYS A 622 -11.13 -23.73 -10.59
C LYS A 622 -9.81 -23.68 -11.36
N THR A 623 -9.68 -24.44 -12.43
CA THR A 623 -8.49 -24.45 -13.28
C THR A 623 -8.50 -23.22 -14.17
N PHE A 624 -7.37 -22.53 -14.26
CA PHE A 624 -7.29 -21.31 -15.07
C PHE A 624 -7.09 -21.65 -16.55
N PHE A 625 -7.83 -20.99 -17.42
CA PHE A 625 -7.71 -21.07 -18.88
C PHE A 625 -8.05 -19.73 -19.54
N ILE A 626 -7.73 -19.61 -20.83
CA ILE A 626 -8.02 -18.46 -21.67
C ILE A 626 -8.68 -18.96 -22.95
N ARG A 627 -9.86 -18.43 -23.31
CA ARG A 627 -10.50 -18.70 -24.60
C ARG A 627 -10.06 -17.65 -25.62
N ALA A 628 -9.64 -18.11 -26.78
CA ALA A 628 -9.25 -17.27 -27.90
C ALA A 628 -10.37 -17.27 -28.96
N TYR A 629 -10.79 -16.09 -29.36
CA TYR A 629 -11.82 -15.87 -30.38
C TYR A 629 -11.19 -15.15 -31.55
N ARG A 630 -11.32 -15.73 -32.77
CA ARG A 630 -10.83 -15.16 -34.03
C ARG A 630 -12.00 -14.62 -34.83
N LYS A 631 -11.84 -13.42 -35.40
CA LYS A 631 -12.85 -12.78 -36.25
C LYS A 631 -13.21 -13.66 -37.43
N ARG A 632 -14.50 -13.87 -37.67
CA ARG A 632 -15.00 -14.60 -38.83
C ARG A 632 -14.57 -13.93 -40.12
N GLU A 633 -14.04 -14.71 -41.04
CA GLU A 633 -13.81 -14.22 -42.39
C GLU A 633 -15.16 -14.11 -43.09
N PRO A 634 -15.38 -13.05 -43.93
CA PRO A 634 -16.59 -12.95 -44.76
C PRO A 634 -16.72 -14.23 -45.57
N GLY A 635 -17.85 -14.92 -45.46
CA GLY A 635 -18.11 -16.12 -46.26
C GLY A 635 -18.04 -15.82 -47.73
N ALA A 636 -17.68 -16.82 -48.55
CA ALA A 636 -17.59 -16.73 -50.02
C ALA A 636 -18.92 -16.32 -50.67
N ASP A 637 -20.02 -16.26 -49.93
CA ASP A 637 -21.35 -15.87 -50.35
C ASP A 637 -21.72 -14.40 -50.06
N GLY A 638 -20.76 -13.56 -49.67
CA GLY A 638 -20.96 -12.11 -49.57
C GLY A 638 -21.90 -11.67 -48.42
N SER A 639 -22.25 -12.55 -47.49
CA SER A 639 -22.97 -12.16 -46.29
C SER A 639 -22.04 -11.32 -45.41
N GLU A 640 -22.27 -10.01 -45.39
CA GLU A 640 -21.60 -9.13 -44.44
C GLU A 640 -21.86 -9.66 -43.02
N PRO A 641 -20.80 -9.72 -42.14
CA PRO A 641 -21.02 -10.00 -40.73
C PRO A 641 -22.08 -9.01 -40.23
N VAL A 642 -23.07 -9.51 -39.53
CA VAL A 642 -24.21 -8.72 -39.03
C VAL A 642 -23.67 -7.49 -38.31
N ALA A 643 -23.61 -6.37 -39.05
CA ALA A 643 -23.32 -5.07 -38.47
C ALA A 643 -24.32 -4.89 -37.35
N ALA A 644 -23.86 -4.93 -36.11
CA ALA A 644 -24.71 -4.91 -34.96
C ALA A 644 -25.77 -3.85 -35.12
N ILE A 645 -27.01 -4.23 -34.95
CA ILE A 645 -28.15 -3.32 -34.86
C ILE A 645 -27.94 -2.47 -33.61
N LEU A 646 -27.03 -1.50 -33.71
CA LEU A 646 -27.00 -0.39 -32.77
C LEU A 646 -28.27 0.42 -33.08
N PRO A 647 -29.17 0.64 -32.15
CA PRO A 647 -30.34 1.47 -32.38
C PRO A 647 -29.87 2.84 -32.86
N ARG A 648 -30.35 3.28 -34.04
CA ARG A 648 -30.00 4.54 -34.76
C ARG A 648 -30.30 5.82 -33.97
N SER A 649 -30.58 5.75 -32.67
CA SER A 649 -30.97 6.89 -31.83
C SER A 649 -29.81 7.73 -31.25
N SER A 650 -28.54 7.40 -31.51
CA SER A 650 -27.39 8.18 -30.99
C SER A 650 -26.51 8.86 -32.05
N MET A 651 -26.89 8.92 -33.31
CA MET A 651 -26.12 9.61 -34.37
C MET A 651 -26.44 11.11 -34.52
N GLN A 652 -27.26 11.68 -33.64
CA GLN A 652 -27.51 13.14 -33.60
C GLN A 652 -27.50 13.64 -32.16
N LYS A 653 -26.31 14.01 -31.67
CA LYS A 653 -26.14 15.21 -30.81
C LYS A 653 -24.64 15.47 -30.59
#